data_1e64b073b5e101909aa5f7af793ab448
#
_entry.id   1e64b073b5e101909aa5f7af793ab448
#
_cell.length_a   1.000
_cell.length_b   1.000
_cell.length_c   1.000
_cell.angle_alpha   90.00
_cell.angle_beta   90.00
_cell.angle_gamma   90.00
#
_symmetry.space_group_name_H-M   'P 1'
#
loop_
_entity.id
_entity.type
_entity.pdbx_description
1 polymer ?
#
loop_
_entity_poly.entity_id
_entity_poly.type
_entity_poly.pdbx_seq_one_letter_code
_entity_poly.pdbx_strand_id
1 'polypeptide(L)'
;MRLNLSSQIVLNKVPVEFYKPKTTVEYSEISRMEKIHTDIFASVSEGCSHIADCIEKGIKAAQHEGKYYVMALGTGLSVNPVYDELVSRYEKKKLSFRNVVVFNAYEYYPLRKDSSIRSINQLKEHFLDRVDIAEQNIFTLDGSIAQEAVQDTCRLYEQRIKTFGGLDVAILGIGRMGNIAANEPGSSIQSLTRIILIGNMSREEMENSFKTKEQVPPCSLTMGVGTLLTAKTVFLTAWGDEKSEIMQKVIEGNITDTLPATFLQTHPDAQVVLDLSAAAHLTRIEHPWLVSSCEWTDKLVRSALVWLCQKINKPILKLTNKDYNENGLSELLALYGSAYNANIKIFNDLQHTITGWPGGKPDADDTYRPERAKPYPKRVVVFSPHPDDDVISMGGTIRRLVQQHHDVHLAYETSGNIAVGDEEVTRFMHFINGFNQLFAESKDSVIANKYKEIKTFFANKKEGDFDTRDILTIKGLIRRGEARIACTYNEIPLDHVHFLDLPFYESGKIEKLPMTEKDVAVVRQLLQEVKPHQIYVAGDLADPHGTHRKCTDAVLAAIDLEKEAGAEWLKDCRIWMYRGAWAEWEIENIEMCVPLSPEELRAKRNSILKHQSQMESAPFLGNDDRLFWQRAEDRNRATAQLYDNLGLACYEAMEAFVEYKPL
;
A
#
# COMPACT_ATOMS: atom_id res chain seq x y z
N MET A 1 23.89 4.06 -8.41
CA MET A 1 22.58 4.74 -8.27
C MET A 1 21.68 3.89 -7.36
N ARG A 2 20.97 4.51 -6.44
CA ARG A 2 20.03 3.84 -5.53
C ARG A 2 18.62 3.97 -6.10
N LEU A 3 17.92 2.83 -6.30
CA LEU A 3 16.61 2.78 -6.95
C LEU A 3 15.43 2.43 -6.00
N ASN A 4 15.66 2.48 -4.69
CA ASN A 4 14.67 2.13 -3.67
C ASN A 4 14.71 3.14 -2.49
N LEU A 5 14.90 4.41 -2.79
CA LEU A 5 15.03 5.44 -1.77
C LEU A 5 13.75 5.64 -0.96
N SER A 6 12.58 5.41 -1.57
CA SER A 6 11.29 5.50 -0.87
C SER A 6 11.16 4.50 0.28
N SER A 7 11.83 3.35 0.21
CA SER A 7 11.85 2.37 1.30
C SER A 7 12.59 2.86 2.55
N GLN A 8 13.37 3.94 2.43
CA GLN A 8 14.12 4.56 3.53
C GLN A 8 13.33 5.72 4.17
N ILE A 9 12.15 6.04 3.65
CA ILE A 9 11.26 7.05 4.24
C ILE A 9 10.62 6.45 5.48
N VAL A 10 11.17 6.82 6.64
CA VAL A 10 10.63 6.43 7.95
C VAL A 10 10.10 7.69 8.62
N LEU A 11 8.78 7.86 8.59
CA LEU A 11 8.11 9.01 9.18
C LEU A 11 8.12 8.93 10.71
N ASN A 12 7.94 7.74 11.24
CA ASN A 12 7.99 7.47 12.68
C ASN A 12 9.28 6.71 12.99
N LYS A 13 10.29 7.42 13.52
CA LYS A 13 11.50 6.77 14.04
C LYS A 13 11.16 6.14 15.38
N VAL A 14 10.71 4.90 15.34
CA VAL A 14 10.50 4.10 16.55
C VAL A 14 11.88 3.64 17.03
N PRO A 15 12.26 3.87 18.30
CA PRO A 15 13.49 3.36 18.85
C PRO A 15 13.60 1.84 18.72
N VAL A 16 14.80 1.35 18.45
CA VAL A 16 15.05 -0.07 18.13
C VAL A 16 14.59 -1.01 19.26
N GLU A 17 14.66 -0.58 20.50
CA GLU A 17 14.22 -1.33 21.67
C GLU A 17 12.74 -1.72 21.63
N PHE A 18 11.87 -0.96 20.97
CA PHE A 18 10.44 -1.28 20.86
C PHE A 18 10.13 -2.38 19.85
N TYR A 19 11.05 -2.71 18.93
CA TYR A 19 10.84 -3.79 17.98
C TYR A 19 11.92 -4.86 17.97
N LYS A 20 13.13 -4.58 18.50
CA LYS A 20 14.21 -5.56 18.69
C LYS A 20 14.68 -5.53 20.16
N PRO A 21 13.87 -5.99 21.14
CA PRO A 21 14.28 -6.04 22.53
C PRO A 21 15.45 -7.02 22.70
N LYS A 22 16.35 -6.70 23.63
CA LYS A 22 17.58 -7.49 23.87
C LYS A 22 17.36 -8.66 24.83
N THR A 23 16.35 -8.55 25.67
CA THR A 23 16.06 -9.54 26.73
C THR A 23 14.60 -9.95 26.73
N THR A 24 14.31 -11.13 27.27
CA THR A 24 12.93 -11.61 27.45
C THR A 24 12.11 -10.69 28.37
N VAL A 25 12.75 -10.03 29.32
CA VAL A 25 12.08 -9.08 30.22
C VAL A 25 11.62 -7.86 29.43
N GLU A 26 12.53 -7.25 28.66
CA GLU A 26 12.19 -6.13 27.78
C GLU A 26 11.06 -6.51 26.80
N TYR A 27 11.15 -7.69 26.17
CA TYR A 27 10.08 -8.19 25.29
C TYR A 27 8.76 -8.27 26.03
N SER A 28 8.70 -8.87 27.19
CA SER A 28 7.46 -9.01 27.98
C SER A 28 6.87 -7.67 28.40
N GLU A 29 7.71 -6.66 28.64
CA GLU A 29 7.26 -5.32 29.00
C GLU A 29 6.61 -4.63 27.80
N ILE A 30 7.31 -4.55 26.65
CA ILE A 30 6.82 -3.81 25.48
C ILE A 30 5.66 -4.52 24.77
N SER A 31 5.59 -5.86 24.84
CA SER A 31 4.53 -6.67 24.19
C SER A 31 3.31 -6.93 25.10
N ARG A 32 3.22 -6.24 26.24
CA ARG A 32 2.13 -6.51 27.23
C ARG A 32 0.72 -6.34 26.73
N MET A 33 0.51 -5.67 25.61
CA MET A 33 -0.79 -5.51 24.94
C MET A 33 -1.05 -6.62 23.92
N GLU A 34 -0.02 -7.36 23.53
CA GLU A 34 -0.09 -8.41 22.52
C GLU A 34 -0.55 -9.74 23.14
N LYS A 35 -1.42 -10.43 22.44
CA LYS A 35 -1.99 -11.72 22.87
C LYS A 35 -1.43 -12.91 22.12
N ILE A 36 -0.51 -12.65 21.18
CA ILE A 36 0.21 -13.64 20.39
C ILE A 36 1.64 -13.16 20.22
N HIS A 37 2.60 -14.07 20.25
CA HIS A 37 4.03 -13.74 20.08
C HIS A 37 4.26 -13.06 18.73
N THR A 38 4.86 -11.85 18.76
CA THR A 38 5.05 -11.03 17.56
C THR A 38 6.48 -10.53 17.46
N ASP A 39 7.15 -10.91 16.38
CA ASP A 39 8.49 -10.43 16.02
C ASP A 39 8.37 -9.38 14.90
N ILE A 40 9.01 -8.23 15.13
CA ILE A 40 9.01 -7.10 14.18
C ILE A 40 10.43 -6.91 13.65
N PHE A 41 10.55 -6.82 12.33
CA PHE A 41 11.81 -6.65 11.62
C PHE A 41 11.86 -5.33 10.86
N ALA A 42 13.08 -4.81 10.66
CA ALA A 42 13.27 -3.58 9.89
C ALA A 42 12.96 -3.77 8.38
N SER A 43 13.01 -5.02 7.90
CA SER A 43 12.74 -5.35 6.49
C SER A 43 12.09 -6.73 6.34
N VAL A 44 11.37 -6.91 5.24
CA VAL A 44 10.78 -8.19 4.83
C VAL A 44 11.86 -9.29 4.75
N SER A 45 13.04 -8.96 4.21
CA SER A 45 14.15 -9.93 4.08
C SER A 45 14.64 -10.46 5.43
N GLU A 46 14.73 -9.61 6.46
CA GLU A 46 15.11 -10.05 7.82
C GLU A 46 14.05 -10.98 8.40
N GLY A 47 12.76 -10.64 8.28
CA GLY A 47 11.66 -11.47 8.76
C GLY A 47 11.60 -12.83 8.05
N CYS A 48 11.78 -12.86 6.73
CA CYS A 48 11.83 -14.10 5.96
C CYS A 48 13.03 -14.97 6.35
N SER A 49 14.20 -14.35 6.60
CA SER A 49 15.37 -15.08 7.06
C SER A 49 15.15 -15.71 8.44
N HIS A 50 14.49 -15.00 9.37
CA HIS A 50 14.12 -15.53 10.68
C HIS A 50 13.25 -16.79 10.56
N ILE A 51 12.17 -16.74 9.77
CA ILE A 51 11.29 -17.90 9.54
C ILE A 51 12.07 -19.05 8.90
N ALA A 52 12.91 -18.75 7.90
CA ALA A 52 13.72 -19.76 7.25
C ALA A 52 14.74 -20.42 8.19
N ASP A 53 15.29 -19.68 9.17
CA ASP A 53 16.16 -20.25 10.21
C ASP A 53 15.40 -21.26 11.09
N CYS A 54 14.18 -20.95 11.47
CA CYS A 54 13.33 -21.85 12.26
C CYS A 54 12.99 -23.12 11.47
N ILE A 55 12.59 -22.98 10.21
CA ILE A 55 12.26 -24.10 9.31
C ILE A 55 13.50 -24.98 9.05
N GLU A 56 14.66 -24.38 8.77
CA GLU A 56 15.92 -25.08 8.56
C GLU A 56 16.30 -25.93 9.78
N LYS A 57 16.18 -25.38 10.99
CA LYS A 57 16.41 -26.10 12.24
C LYS A 57 15.43 -27.30 12.36
N GLY A 58 14.14 -27.09 12.08
CA GLY A 58 13.14 -28.16 12.12
C GLY A 58 13.39 -29.28 11.13
N ILE A 59 13.71 -28.94 9.88
CA ILE A 59 14.04 -29.93 8.83
C ILE A 59 15.27 -30.73 9.23
N LYS A 60 16.35 -30.08 9.70
CA LYS A 60 17.58 -30.77 10.11
C LYS A 60 17.36 -31.68 11.34
N ALA A 61 16.56 -31.25 12.30
CA ALA A 61 16.20 -32.07 13.45
C ALA A 61 15.43 -33.32 13.02
N ALA A 62 14.42 -33.18 12.16
CA ALA A 62 13.65 -34.28 11.61
C ALA A 62 14.55 -35.25 10.79
N GLN A 63 15.50 -34.70 9.99
CA GLN A 63 16.49 -35.52 9.27
C GLN A 63 17.35 -36.37 10.21
N HIS A 64 17.82 -35.77 11.30
CA HIS A 64 18.64 -36.47 12.29
C HIS A 64 17.86 -37.62 12.98
N GLU A 65 16.56 -37.44 13.16
CA GLU A 65 15.66 -38.45 13.74
C GLU A 65 15.13 -39.46 12.71
N GLY A 66 15.47 -39.33 11.43
CA GLY A 66 14.96 -40.16 10.35
C GLY A 66 13.46 -40.00 10.08
N LYS A 67 12.90 -38.80 10.39
CA LYS A 67 11.49 -38.48 10.26
C LYS A 67 11.24 -37.51 9.10
N TYR A 68 10.01 -37.47 8.63
CA TYR A 68 9.55 -36.40 7.77
C TYR A 68 9.31 -35.12 8.57
N TYR A 69 9.53 -33.97 7.91
CA TYR A 69 9.13 -32.64 8.35
C TYR A 69 7.90 -32.22 7.51
N VAL A 70 6.76 -32.05 8.15
CA VAL A 70 5.45 -31.89 7.49
C VAL A 70 5.02 -30.43 7.51
N MET A 71 4.89 -29.83 6.33
CA MET A 71 4.60 -28.41 6.15
C MET A 71 3.23 -28.18 5.55
N ALA A 72 2.43 -27.30 6.15
CA ALA A 72 1.25 -26.72 5.53
C ALA A 72 1.63 -25.34 4.93
N LEU A 73 1.42 -25.17 3.64
CA LEU A 73 1.88 -23.98 2.92
C LEU A 73 0.70 -23.17 2.34
N GLY A 74 0.60 -21.91 2.73
CA GLY A 74 -0.23 -20.90 2.08
C GLY A 74 0.41 -20.39 0.78
N THR A 75 -0.31 -19.57 0.04
CA THR A 75 0.18 -18.85 -1.14
C THR A 75 -0.14 -17.37 -1.03
N GLY A 76 0.54 -16.57 -1.83
CA GLY A 76 0.31 -15.14 -1.93
C GLY A 76 1.53 -14.28 -1.55
N LEU A 77 1.38 -12.98 -1.75
CA LEU A 77 2.48 -12.00 -1.64
C LEU A 77 3.18 -12.00 -0.28
N SER A 78 2.46 -12.31 0.80
CA SER A 78 3.05 -12.31 2.15
C SER A 78 3.95 -13.52 2.41
N VAL A 79 3.68 -14.67 1.79
CA VAL A 79 4.42 -15.92 2.04
C VAL A 79 5.48 -16.23 0.99
N ASN A 80 5.31 -15.78 -0.26
CA ASN A 80 6.24 -16.04 -1.35
C ASN A 80 7.70 -15.63 -1.02
N PRO A 81 7.97 -14.46 -0.39
CA PRO A 81 9.33 -14.09 -0.01
C PRO A 81 10.01 -15.07 0.96
N VAL A 82 9.24 -15.76 1.81
CA VAL A 82 9.77 -16.83 2.68
C VAL A 82 10.24 -18.02 1.85
N TYR A 83 9.47 -18.38 0.82
CA TYR A 83 9.83 -19.48 -0.09
C TYR A 83 11.08 -19.16 -0.90
N ASP A 84 11.18 -17.93 -1.41
CA ASP A 84 12.37 -17.48 -2.14
C ASP A 84 13.65 -17.54 -1.26
N GLU A 85 13.54 -17.19 0.03
CA GLU A 85 14.65 -17.34 0.98
C GLU A 85 15.01 -18.82 1.22
N LEU A 86 14.01 -19.71 1.37
CA LEU A 86 14.25 -21.15 1.51
C LEU A 86 14.92 -21.75 0.27
N VAL A 87 14.50 -21.34 -0.94
CA VAL A 87 15.14 -21.71 -2.21
C VAL A 87 16.59 -21.23 -2.26
N SER A 88 16.83 -19.97 -1.87
CA SER A 88 18.20 -19.43 -1.80
C SER A 88 19.13 -20.26 -0.92
N ARG A 89 18.61 -20.79 0.21
CA ARG A 89 19.37 -21.69 1.10
C ARG A 89 19.65 -23.04 0.47
N TYR A 90 18.69 -23.59 -0.29
CA TYR A 90 18.88 -24.83 -1.06
C TYR A 90 19.93 -24.64 -2.14
N GLU A 91 19.82 -23.60 -2.96
CA GLU A 91 20.77 -23.29 -4.03
C GLU A 91 22.20 -23.10 -3.51
N LYS A 92 22.36 -22.50 -2.33
CA LYS A 92 23.63 -22.36 -1.61
C LYS A 92 24.10 -23.68 -0.94
N LYS A 93 23.38 -24.79 -1.14
CA LYS A 93 23.67 -26.11 -0.56
C LYS A 93 23.71 -26.14 0.97
N LYS A 94 22.97 -25.23 1.62
CA LYS A 94 22.87 -25.19 3.08
C LYS A 94 21.75 -26.08 3.63
N LEU A 95 20.74 -26.37 2.81
CA LEU A 95 19.52 -27.08 3.18
C LEU A 95 19.11 -28.04 2.06
N SER A 96 18.55 -29.22 2.42
CA SER A 96 17.91 -30.17 1.52
C SER A 96 16.51 -30.47 2.03
N PHE A 97 15.57 -30.63 1.13
CA PHE A 97 14.16 -30.86 1.43
C PHE A 97 13.68 -32.30 1.18
N ARG A 98 14.62 -33.27 1.02
CA ARG A 98 14.29 -34.67 0.71
C ARG A 98 13.39 -35.36 1.72
N ASN A 99 13.43 -34.95 2.99
CA ASN A 99 12.54 -35.45 4.06
C ASN A 99 11.36 -34.54 4.32
N VAL A 100 11.06 -33.60 3.43
CA VAL A 100 9.93 -32.69 3.59
C VAL A 100 8.69 -33.29 2.91
N VAL A 101 7.55 -33.13 3.58
CA VAL A 101 6.21 -33.42 3.06
C VAL A 101 5.42 -32.13 3.06
N VAL A 102 4.79 -31.81 1.96
CA VAL A 102 4.05 -30.56 1.76
C VAL A 102 2.57 -30.84 1.56
N PHE A 103 1.76 -30.04 2.26
CA PHE A 103 0.32 -29.90 2.08
C PHE A 103 -0.01 -28.46 1.71
N ASN A 104 -0.70 -28.19 0.57
CA ASN A 104 -1.16 -26.83 0.31
C ASN A 104 -2.35 -26.48 1.20
N ALA A 105 -2.38 -25.25 1.72
CA ALA A 105 -3.40 -24.85 2.69
C ALA A 105 -4.78 -24.64 2.04
N TYR A 106 -4.85 -24.29 0.77
CA TYR A 106 -6.12 -24.11 0.06
C TYR A 106 -5.97 -24.20 -1.46
N GLU A 107 -7.08 -24.42 -2.18
CA GLU A 107 -7.18 -24.37 -3.63
C GLU A 107 -8.55 -23.79 -4.03
N TYR A 108 -8.58 -23.02 -5.11
CA TYR A 108 -9.83 -22.46 -5.66
C TYR A 108 -10.76 -23.55 -6.22
N TYR A 109 -12.08 -23.32 -6.10
CA TYR A 109 -13.09 -24.29 -6.53
C TYR A 109 -14.39 -23.61 -7.03
N PRO A 110 -15.02 -24.08 -8.14
CA PRO A 110 -14.47 -25.04 -9.08
C PRO A 110 -13.39 -24.43 -9.96
N LEU A 111 -12.41 -25.20 -10.39
CA LEU A 111 -11.34 -24.71 -11.23
C LEU A 111 -10.91 -25.78 -12.23
N ARG A 112 -10.64 -25.39 -13.46
CA ARG A 112 -10.15 -26.32 -14.49
C ARG A 112 -8.77 -26.83 -14.12
N LYS A 113 -8.50 -28.11 -14.47
CA LYS A 113 -7.23 -28.77 -14.15
C LYS A 113 -6.01 -28.11 -14.82
N ASP A 114 -6.21 -27.50 -16.00
CA ASP A 114 -5.19 -26.79 -16.78
C ASP A 114 -5.13 -25.27 -16.49
N SER A 115 -5.86 -24.80 -15.49
CA SER A 115 -5.87 -23.38 -15.13
C SER A 115 -4.52 -22.93 -14.56
N SER A 116 -3.99 -21.83 -15.09
CA SER A 116 -2.71 -21.24 -14.64
C SER A 116 -2.79 -20.62 -13.23
N ILE A 117 -4.00 -20.26 -12.79
CA ILE A 117 -4.25 -19.54 -11.53
C ILE A 117 -4.43 -20.47 -10.31
N ARG A 118 -4.22 -21.77 -10.44
CA ARG A 118 -4.26 -22.72 -9.32
C ARG A 118 -3.23 -22.32 -8.25
N SER A 119 -3.63 -22.40 -6.97
CA SER A 119 -2.72 -22.08 -5.86
C SER A 119 -1.47 -22.95 -5.88
N ILE A 120 -1.61 -24.21 -6.26
CA ILE A 120 -0.45 -25.11 -6.42
C ILE A 120 0.56 -24.65 -7.47
N ASN A 121 0.13 -23.96 -8.53
CA ASN A 121 1.05 -23.45 -9.55
C ASN A 121 1.93 -22.33 -8.98
N GLN A 122 1.38 -21.46 -8.13
CA GLN A 122 2.17 -20.45 -7.42
C GLN A 122 3.20 -21.10 -6.49
N LEU A 123 2.81 -22.15 -5.74
CA LEU A 123 3.74 -22.89 -4.89
C LEU A 123 4.84 -23.57 -5.71
N LYS A 124 4.52 -24.11 -6.89
CA LYS A 124 5.52 -24.71 -7.80
C LYS A 124 6.51 -23.68 -8.29
N GLU A 125 6.03 -22.56 -8.80
CA GLU A 125 6.86 -21.47 -9.34
C GLU A 125 7.83 -20.89 -8.30
N HIS A 126 7.33 -20.60 -7.09
CA HIS A 126 8.14 -19.99 -6.05
C HIS A 126 8.95 -20.98 -5.22
N PHE A 127 8.56 -22.26 -5.15
CA PHE A 127 9.21 -23.18 -4.22
C PHE A 127 9.38 -24.61 -4.76
N LEU A 128 8.29 -25.32 -5.07
CA LEU A 128 8.33 -26.79 -5.19
C LEU A 128 9.20 -27.27 -6.35
N ASP A 129 9.16 -26.59 -7.49
CA ASP A 129 9.94 -26.94 -8.69
C ASP A 129 11.41 -26.49 -8.59
N ARG A 130 11.78 -25.76 -7.53
CA ARG A 130 13.12 -25.19 -7.33
C ARG A 130 13.93 -25.88 -6.24
N VAL A 131 13.36 -26.91 -5.58
CA VAL A 131 14.00 -27.66 -4.48
C VAL A 131 13.86 -29.17 -4.68
N ASP A 132 14.53 -29.98 -3.83
CA ASP A 132 14.61 -31.44 -3.96
C ASP A 132 13.51 -32.22 -3.20
N ILE A 133 12.29 -31.67 -3.10
CA ILE A 133 11.13 -32.38 -2.54
C ILE A 133 10.69 -33.47 -3.52
N ALA A 134 10.53 -34.69 -3.03
CA ALA A 134 10.03 -35.78 -3.86
C ALA A 134 8.54 -35.55 -4.23
N GLU A 135 8.16 -35.73 -5.51
CA GLU A 135 6.79 -35.50 -5.99
C GLU A 135 5.73 -36.26 -5.19
N GLN A 136 6.03 -37.48 -4.77
CA GLN A 136 5.16 -38.29 -3.92
C GLN A 136 4.91 -37.73 -2.52
N ASN A 137 5.69 -36.75 -2.10
CA ASN A 137 5.56 -36.05 -0.82
C ASN A 137 4.80 -34.72 -0.94
N ILE A 138 4.26 -34.41 -2.11
CA ILE A 138 3.49 -33.18 -2.35
C ILE A 138 2.02 -33.55 -2.45
N PHE A 139 1.23 -33.13 -1.46
CA PHE A 139 -0.21 -33.36 -1.38
C PHE A 139 -0.95 -32.06 -1.62
N THR A 140 -1.89 -32.09 -2.57
CA THR A 140 -2.65 -30.90 -2.98
C THR A 140 -4.14 -31.13 -2.89
N LEU A 141 -4.88 -30.09 -2.56
CA LEU A 141 -6.31 -30.01 -2.81
C LEU A 141 -6.53 -29.82 -4.30
N ASP A 142 -7.47 -30.53 -4.90
CA ASP A 142 -7.74 -30.44 -6.34
C ASP A 142 -9.08 -29.74 -6.61
N GLY A 143 -8.99 -28.51 -7.11
CA GLY A 143 -10.16 -27.71 -7.46
C GLY A 143 -10.95 -28.19 -8.69
N SER A 144 -10.47 -29.24 -9.40
CA SER A 144 -11.11 -29.77 -10.60
C SER A 144 -12.02 -30.99 -10.34
N ILE A 145 -12.13 -31.43 -9.08
CA ILE A 145 -12.93 -32.61 -8.71
C ILE A 145 -14.44 -32.34 -8.84
N ALA A 146 -15.20 -33.39 -9.08
CA ALA A 146 -16.66 -33.30 -9.06
C ALA A 146 -17.20 -32.95 -7.65
N GLN A 147 -18.32 -32.27 -7.58
CA GLN A 147 -18.89 -31.78 -6.33
C GLN A 147 -19.19 -32.90 -5.33
N GLU A 148 -19.61 -34.05 -5.83
CA GLU A 148 -19.93 -35.24 -5.01
C GLU A 148 -18.68 -35.81 -4.32
N ALA A 149 -17.48 -35.63 -4.90
CA ALA A 149 -16.23 -36.12 -4.36
C ALA A 149 -15.58 -35.18 -3.34
N VAL A 150 -16.06 -33.96 -3.20
CA VAL A 150 -15.43 -32.92 -2.36
C VAL A 150 -15.30 -33.37 -0.91
N GLN A 151 -16.36 -33.86 -0.29
CA GLN A 151 -16.34 -34.27 1.12
C GLN A 151 -15.35 -35.41 1.38
N ASP A 152 -15.36 -36.43 0.52
CA ASP A 152 -14.46 -37.59 0.66
C ASP A 152 -13.00 -37.16 0.44
N THR A 153 -12.74 -36.27 -0.54
CA THR A 153 -11.39 -35.72 -0.76
C THR A 153 -10.88 -34.95 0.46
N CYS A 154 -11.71 -34.08 1.03
CA CYS A 154 -11.33 -33.34 2.23
C CYS A 154 -11.06 -34.29 3.42
N ARG A 155 -11.89 -35.32 3.62
CA ARG A 155 -11.69 -36.33 4.68
C ARG A 155 -10.39 -37.12 4.47
N LEU A 156 -10.10 -37.53 3.25
CA LEU A 156 -8.84 -38.22 2.90
C LEU A 156 -7.62 -37.32 3.11
N TYR A 157 -7.75 -36.03 2.84
CA TYR A 157 -6.69 -35.06 3.07
C TYR A 157 -6.32 -34.98 4.56
N GLU A 158 -7.31 -34.89 5.44
CA GLU A 158 -7.12 -34.92 6.89
C GLU A 158 -6.49 -36.26 7.37
N GLN A 159 -6.91 -37.38 6.80
CA GLN A 159 -6.32 -38.68 7.12
C GLN A 159 -4.84 -38.74 6.71
N ARG A 160 -4.48 -38.21 5.57
CA ARG A 160 -3.09 -38.16 5.12
C ARG A 160 -2.20 -37.34 6.05
N ILE A 161 -2.67 -36.15 6.48
CA ILE A 161 -1.97 -35.36 7.49
C ILE A 161 -1.70 -36.20 8.76
N LYS A 162 -2.72 -36.91 9.26
CA LYS A 162 -2.56 -37.80 10.42
C LYS A 162 -1.59 -38.96 10.18
N THR A 163 -1.53 -39.51 8.95
CA THR A 163 -0.63 -40.62 8.62
C THR A 163 0.83 -40.20 8.74
N PHE A 164 1.17 -38.91 8.45
CA PHE A 164 2.50 -38.36 8.63
C PHE A 164 2.79 -37.87 10.06
N GLY A 165 1.86 -38.05 11.00
CA GLY A 165 2.03 -37.66 12.40
C GLY A 165 1.56 -36.23 12.72
N GLY A 166 0.85 -35.58 11.82
CA GLY A 166 0.37 -34.21 11.94
C GLY A 166 1.27 -33.21 11.20
N LEU A 167 1.02 -31.92 11.42
CA LEU A 167 1.78 -30.82 10.83
C LEU A 167 2.90 -30.38 11.78
N ASP A 168 4.13 -30.24 11.27
CA ASP A 168 5.23 -29.66 12.05
C ASP A 168 5.17 -28.12 11.98
N VAL A 169 4.85 -27.56 10.80
CA VAL A 169 4.75 -26.13 10.61
C VAL A 169 3.63 -25.77 9.66
N ALA A 170 2.96 -24.65 9.93
CA ALA A 170 2.08 -23.98 8.97
C ALA A 170 2.64 -22.58 8.68
N ILE A 171 2.73 -22.19 7.39
CA ILE A 171 3.17 -20.87 6.94
C ILE A 171 1.98 -20.21 6.26
N LEU A 172 1.50 -19.11 6.85
CA LEU A 172 0.27 -18.46 6.48
C LEU A 172 0.48 -16.97 6.25
N GLY A 173 -0.21 -16.44 5.23
CA GLY A 173 -0.46 -15.01 5.11
C GLY A 173 -1.83 -14.64 5.66
N ILE A 174 -2.15 -13.35 5.65
CA ILE A 174 -3.43 -12.82 6.12
C ILE A 174 -4.10 -11.97 5.04
N GLY A 175 -5.40 -12.21 4.83
CA GLY A 175 -6.23 -11.33 4.02
C GLY A 175 -6.82 -10.16 4.83
N ARG A 176 -7.40 -9.19 4.14
CA ARG A 176 -7.96 -7.96 4.74
C ARG A 176 -9.07 -8.22 5.76
N MET A 177 -9.78 -9.33 5.61
CA MET A 177 -10.84 -9.75 6.54
C MET A 177 -10.34 -10.63 7.69
N GLY A 178 -9.01 -10.67 7.92
CA GLY A 178 -8.43 -11.53 8.94
C GLY A 178 -8.52 -13.02 8.61
N ASN A 179 -8.78 -13.37 7.36
CA ASN A 179 -8.81 -14.74 6.88
C ASN A 179 -7.39 -15.32 6.78
N ILE A 180 -7.23 -16.58 7.23
CA ILE A 180 -6.02 -17.39 7.11
C ILE A 180 -6.29 -18.59 6.21
N ALA A 181 -5.37 -18.95 5.30
CA ALA A 181 -5.71 -19.76 4.15
C ALA A 181 -6.96 -19.17 3.47
N ALA A 182 -8.03 -19.96 3.22
CA ALA A 182 -9.30 -19.41 2.75
C ALA A 182 -10.41 -19.46 3.83
N ASN A 183 -10.05 -19.39 5.11
CA ASN A 183 -11.05 -19.39 6.19
C ASN A 183 -11.64 -17.97 6.35
N GLU A 184 -12.80 -17.75 5.76
CA GLU A 184 -13.57 -16.52 5.80
C GLU A 184 -14.21 -16.24 7.18
N PRO A 185 -14.63 -14.98 7.45
CA PRO A 185 -15.42 -14.65 8.65
C PRO A 185 -16.57 -15.62 8.92
N GLY A 186 -16.75 -16.02 10.17
CA GLY A 186 -17.68 -17.05 10.60
C GLY A 186 -17.11 -18.47 10.57
N SER A 187 -15.84 -18.65 10.20
CA SER A 187 -15.17 -19.97 10.28
C SER A 187 -15.00 -20.38 11.74
N SER A 188 -15.43 -21.60 12.07
CA SER A 188 -15.28 -22.16 13.41
C SER A 188 -13.82 -22.52 13.73
N ILE A 189 -13.42 -22.30 14.99
CA ILE A 189 -12.10 -22.74 15.51
C ILE A 189 -11.88 -24.26 15.36
N GLN A 190 -12.95 -25.08 15.36
CA GLN A 190 -12.87 -26.53 15.21
C GLN A 190 -12.97 -27.00 13.75
N SER A 191 -13.08 -26.09 12.80
CA SER A 191 -13.26 -26.47 11.39
C SER A 191 -12.09 -27.29 10.87
N LEU A 192 -12.42 -28.36 10.14
CA LEU A 192 -11.47 -29.19 9.40
C LEU A 192 -11.43 -28.79 7.92
N THR A 193 -10.63 -29.49 7.12
CA THR A 193 -10.56 -29.28 5.66
C THR A 193 -11.95 -29.41 5.04
N ARG A 194 -12.36 -28.38 4.29
CA ARG A 194 -13.71 -28.27 3.73
C ARG A 194 -13.79 -27.35 2.53
N ILE A 195 -14.92 -27.38 1.85
CA ILE A 195 -15.29 -26.32 0.91
C ILE A 195 -15.85 -25.12 1.69
N ILE A 196 -15.54 -23.92 1.22
CA ILE A 196 -16.05 -22.64 1.75
C ILE A 196 -16.38 -21.69 0.62
N LEU A 197 -17.40 -20.85 0.81
CA LEU A 197 -17.70 -19.74 -0.10
C LEU A 197 -16.71 -18.59 0.16
N ILE A 198 -16.11 -18.07 -0.88
CA ILE A 198 -15.24 -16.90 -0.79
C ILE A 198 -16.11 -15.64 -0.72
N GLY A 199 -15.91 -14.84 0.32
CA GLY A 199 -16.65 -13.59 0.53
C GLY A 199 -16.36 -12.55 -0.52
N ASN A 200 -17.29 -11.59 -0.70
CA ASN A 200 -17.15 -10.55 -1.71
C ASN A 200 -15.86 -9.72 -1.56
N MET A 201 -15.49 -9.36 -0.32
CA MET A 201 -14.27 -8.62 -0.03
C MET A 201 -13.01 -9.39 -0.42
N SER A 202 -12.96 -10.68 -0.09
CA SER A 202 -11.83 -11.55 -0.47
C SER A 202 -11.76 -11.75 -1.98
N ARG A 203 -12.91 -11.83 -2.66
CA ARG A 203 -12.95 -11.91 -4.13
C ARG A 203 -12.45 -10.63 -4.79
N GLU A 204 -12.75 -9.47 -4.24
CA GLU A 204 -12.23 -8.17 -4.68
C GLU A 204 -10.70 -8.07 -4.47
N GLU A 205 -10.19 -8.53 -3.32
CA GLU A 205 -8.73 -8.59 -3.07
C GLU A 205 -8.01 -9.48 -4.09
N MET A 206 -8.67 -10.56 -4.54
CA MET A 206 -8.14 -11.50 -5.52
C MET A 206 -8.29 -11.03 -6.97
N GLU A 207 -9.13 -10.04 -7.26
CA GLU A 207 -9.43 -9.59 -8.62
C GLU A 207 -8.18 -9.28 -9.45
N ASN A 208 -7.18 -8.67 -8.85
CA ASN A 208 -5.91 -8.38 -9.52
C ASN A 208 -5.20 -9.63 -10.07
N SER A 209 -5.39 -10.78 -9.42
CA SER A 209 -4.83 -12.07 -9.87
C SER A 209 -5.68 -12.74 -10.94
N PHE A 210 -6.99 -12.39 -11.02
CA PHE A 210 -7.98 -13.01 -11.89
C PHE A 210 -8.48 -12.08 -13.00
N LYS A 211 -8.03 -10.84 -13.06
CA LYS A 211 -8.41 -9.77 -13.99
C LYS A 211 -9.80 -9.17 -13.78
N THR A 212 -10.79 -9.94 -13.36
CA THR A 212 -12.10 -9.44 -12.95
C THR A 212 -12.65 -10.25 -11.76
N LYS A 213 -13.52 -9.64 -10.97
CA LYS A 213 -14.16 -10.27 -9.81
C LYS A 213 -14.99 -11.50 -10.18
N GLU A 214 -15.61 -11.48 -11.37
CA GLU A 214 -16.43 -12.58 -11.89
C GLU A 214 -15.60 -13.82 -12.21
N GLN A 215 -14.33 -13.65 -12.55
CA GLN A 215 -13.40 -14.76 -12.81
C GLN A 215 -12.90 -15.44 -11.53
N VAL A 216 -12.96 -14.75 -10.38
CA VAL A 216 -12.57 -15.36 -9.11
C VAL A 216 -13.54 -16.50 -8.78
N PRO A 217 -13.07 -17.75 -8.61
CA PRO A 217 -13.95 -18.86 -8.27
C PRO A 217 -14.78 -18.56 -7.02
N PRO A 218 -16.05 -18.96 -6.99
CA PRO A 218 -16.94 -18.63 -5.88
C PRO A 218 -16.56 -19.30 -4.57
N CYS A 219 -15.85 -20.43 -4.63
CA CYS A 219 -15.51 -21.24 -3.47
C CYS A 219 -14.02 -21.57 -3.42
N SER A 220 -13.60 -22.06 -2.29
CA SER A 220 -12.28 -22.66 -2.07
C SER A 220 -12.39 -23.96 -1.28
N LEU A 221 -11.51 -24.91 -1.57
CA LEU A 221 -11.19 -26.03 -0.68
C LEU A 221 -10.08 -25.55 0.24
N THR A 222 -10.27 -25.58 1.55
CA THR A 222 -9.30 -25.03 2.49
C THR A 222 -9.11 -25.93 3.72
N MET A 223 -7.87 -26.01 4.19
CA MET A 223 -7.64 -26.48 5.56
C MET A 223 -8.46 -25.61 6.52
N GLY A 224 -9.18 -26.21 7.41
CA GLY A 224 -9.93 -25.48 8.43
C GLY A 224 -9.02 -24.89 9.50
N VAL A 225 -9.55 -23.93 10.27
CA VAL A 225 -8.83 -23.33 11.41
C VAL A 225 -8.35 -24.41 12.37
N GLY A 226 -9.22 -25.39 12.72
CA GLY A 226 -8.86 -26.49 13.61
C GLY A 226 -7.73 -27.34 13.06
N THR A 227 -7.68 -27.59 11.74
CA THR A 227 -6.58 -28.32 11.11
C THR A 227 -5.27 -27.53 11.24
N LEU A 228 -5.29 -26.23 10.92
CA LEU A 228 -4.11 -25.35 11.00
C LEU A 228 -3.58 -25.23 12.43
N LEU A 229 -4.47 -25.15 13.42
CA LEU A 229 -4.11 -25.10 14.85
C LEU A 229 -3.50 -26.41 15.38
N THR A 230 -3.52 -27.53 14.61
CA THR A 230 -2.81 -28.76 14.99
C THR A 230 -1.33 -28.76 14.64
N ALA A 231 -0.85 -27.79 13.87
CA ALA A 231 0.58 -27.63 13.59
C ALA A 231 1.36 -27.42 14.88
N LYS A 232 2.60 -27.90 14.97
CA LYS A 232 3.44 -27.64 16.15
C LYS A 232 3.83 -26.18 16.25
N THR A 233 4.14 -25.55 15.12
CA THR A 233 4.44 -24.12 15.02
C THR A 233 3.59 -23.52 13.88
N VAL A 234 3.05 -22.33 14.09
CA VAL A 234 2.33 -21.57 13.05
C VAL A 234 3.02 -20.23 12.86
N PHE A 235 3.47 -19.95 11.64
CA PHE A 235 3.94 -18.62 11.25
C PHE A 235 2.83 -17.89 10.51
N LEU A 236 2.48 -16.70 10.99
CA LEU A 236 1.62 -15.74 10.31
C LEU A 236 2.48 -14.58 9.82
N THR A 237 2.53 -14.35 8.51
CA THR A 237 3.34 -13.28 7.92
C THR A 237 2.48 -12.17 7.36
N ALA A 238 2.86 -10.93 7.61
CA ALA A 238 2.25 -9.76 6.99
C ALA A 238 3.30 -8.67 6.77
N TRP A 239 3.24 -8.05 5.59
CA TRP A 239 4.17 -7.02 5.17
C TRP A 239 3.40 -5.83 4.61
N GLY A 240 3.94 -4.63 4.87
CA GLY A 240 3.40 -3.38 4.33
C GLY A 240 2.30 -2.76 5.19
N ASP A 241 2.12 -1.47 4.97
CA ASP A 241 1.22 -0.62 5.76
C ASP A 241 -0.26 -1.01 5.63
N GLU A 242 -0.65 -1.55 4.47
CA GLU A 242 -2.02 -2.02 4.25
C GLU A 242 -2.46 -3.17 5.17
N LYS A 243 -1.52 -3.83 5.84
CA LYS A 243 -1.82 -4.90 6.82
C LYS A 243 -1.82 -4.39 8.27
N SER A 244 -1.40 -3.16 8.53
CA SER A 244 -1.19 -2.66 9.89
C SER A 244 -2.45 -2.67 10.75
N GLU A 245 -3.57 -2.21 10.22
CA GLU A 245 -4.84 -2.18 10.95
C GLU A 245 -5.39 -3.58 11.29
N ILE A 246 -5.34 -4.50 10.32
CA ILE A 246 -5.79 -5.87 10.56
C ILE A 246 -4.87 -6.61 11.52
N MET A 247 -3.56 -6.37 11.44
CA MET A 247 -2.58 -6.99 12.35
C MET A 247 -2.76 -6.51 13.79
N GLN A 248 -3.02 -5.22 14.01
CA GLN A 248 -3.35 -4.70 15.34
C GLN A 248 -4.59 -5.41 15.93
N LYS A 249 -5.65 -5.55 15.14
CA LYS A 249 -6.88 -6.25 15.57
C LYS A 249 -6.63 -7.73 15.88
N VAL A 250 -5.77 -8.39 15.12
CA VAL A 250 -5.44 -9.82 15.30
C VAL A 250 -4.54 -10.04 16.53
N ILE A 251 -3.57 -9.16 16.75
CA ILE A 251 -2.55 -9.34 17.78
C ILE A 251 -3.05 -8.83 19.14
N GLU A 252 -3.67 -7.67 19.20
CA GLU A 252 -4.07 -6.99 20.45
C GLU A 252 -5.59 -7.11 20.72
N GLY A 253 -6.38 -7.37 19.69
CA GLY A 253 -7.83 -7.47 19.77
C GLY A 253 -8.33 -8.73 20.48
N ASN A 254 -9.64 -8.86 20.63
CA ASN A 254 -10.24 -10.04 21.21
C ASN A 254 -10.39 -11.16 20.16
N ILE A 255 -10.38 -12.40 20.62
CA ILE A 255 -10.69 -13.57 19.79
C ILE A 255 -12.11 -13.46 19.27
N THR A 256 -12.29 -13.59 17.96
CA THR A 256 -13.60 -13.56 17.30
C THR A 256 -13.56 -14.36 15.99
N ASP A 257 -14.69 -14.99 15.66
CA ASP A 257 -14.87 -15.69 14.39
C ASP A 257 -15.04 -14.74 13.19
N THR A 258 -15.31 -13.47 13.44
CA THR A 258 -15.33 -12.43 12.39
C THR A 258 -13.93 -12.10 11.89
N LEU A 259 -12.88 -12.47 12.63
CA LEU A 259 -11.47 -12.36 12.28
C LEU A 259 -10.77 -13.68 12.58
N PRO A 260 -10.84 -14.69 11.69
CA PRO A 260 -10.37 -16.05 11.97
C PRO A 260 -8.90 -16.14 12.41
N ALA A 261 -8.03 -15.22 11.96
CA ALA A 261 -6.64 -15.16 12.41
C ALA A 261 -6.50 -14.96 13.92
N THR A 262 -7.50 -14.36 14.60
CA THR A 262 -7.49 -14.18 16.06
C THR A 262 -7.47 -15.51 16.82
N PHE A 263 -7.94 -16.60 16.22
CA PHE A 263 -7.86 -17.92 16.83
C PHE A 263 -6.41 -18.39 17.06
N LEU A 264 -5.44 -17.84 16.33
CA LEU A 264 -4.02 -18.13 16.57
C LEU A 264 -3.55 -17.69 17.96
N GLN A 265 -4.26 -16.78 18.63
CA GLN A 265 -4.00 -16.42 20.03
C GLN A 265 -4.18 -17.61 20.99
N THR A 266 -4.90 -18.67 20.59
CA THR A 266 -5.09 -19.89 21.41
C THR A 266 -3.98 -20.92 21.17
N HIS A 267 -3.12 -20.73 20.18
CA HIS A 267 -2.11 -21.69 19.81
C HIS A 267 -0.85 -21.51 20.67
N PRO A 268 -0.24 -22.60 21.18
CA PRO A 268 0.88 -22.51 22.11
C PRO A 268 2.19 -21.98 21.47
N ASP A 269 2.35 -22.14 20.17
CA ASP A 269 3.55 -21.70 19.41
C ASP A 269 3.13 -21.11 18.06
N ALA A 270 2.24 -20.11 18.11
CA ALA A 270 1.98 -19.26 16.97
C ALA A 270 2.89 -18.01 17.03
N GLN A 271 3.52 -17.70 15.93
CA GLN A 271 4.46 -16.60 15.80
C GLN A 271 4.02 -15.70 14.66
N VAL A 272 3.79 -14.44 14.97
CA VAL A 272 3.50 -13.40 13.97
C VAL A 272 4.80 -12.72 13.59
N VAL A 273 5.07 -12.63 12.30
CA VAL A 273 6.31 -12.01 11.77
C VAL A 273 5.93 -10.86 10.86
N LEU A 274 6.34 -9.65 11.24
CA LEU A 274 5.97 -8.39 10.60
C LEU A 274 7.21 -7.58 10.19
N ASP A 275 7.05 -6.74 9.18
CA ASP A 275 7.92 -5.57 9.03
C ASP A 275 7.37 -4.38 9.86
N LEU A 276 8.17 -3.31 9.98
CA LEU A 276 7.76 -2.11 10.72
C LEU A 276 6.49 -1.47 10.16
N SER A 277 6.27 -1.55 8.85
CA SER A 277 5.08 -1.00 8.20
C SER A 277 3.82 -1.77 8.59
N ALA A 278 3.85 -3.10 8.57
CA ALA A 278 2.72 -3.93 9.00
C ALA A 278 2.48 -3.86 10.52
N ALA A 279 3.49 -3.46 11.30
CA ALA A 279 3.39 -3.28 12.75
C ALA A 279 2.98 -1.86 13.17
N ALA A 280 2.77 -0.93 12.23
CA ALA A 280 2.65 0.50 12.51
C ALA A 280 1.58 0.86 13.54
N HIS A 281 0.46 0.13 13.59
CA HIS A 281 -0.64 0.36 14.54
C HIS A 281 -0.55 -0.47 15.83
N LEU A 282 0.48 -1.31 16.01
CA LEU A 282 0.68 -1.97 17.31
C LEU A 282 1.01 -0.94 18.40
N THR A 283 0.44 -1.11 19.59
CA THR A 283 0.58 -0.15 20.69
C THR A 283 2.05 0.17 20.99
N ARG A 284 2.96 -0.81 20.96
CA ARG A 284 4.39 -0.56 21.20
C ARG A 284 5.08 0.26 20.11
N ILE A 285 4.48 0.36 18.92
CA ILE A 285 5.02 1.12 17.79
C ILE A 285 4.36 2.50 17.70
N GLU A 286 3.03 2.54 17.74
CA GLU A 286 2.25 3.76 17.58
C GLU A 286 2.22 4.61 18.86
N HIS A 287 2.12 3.95 20.02
CA HIS A 287 1.94 4.57 21.33
C HIS A 287 2.94 4.01 22.37
N PRO A 288 4.27 4.09 22.13
CA PRO A 288 5.28 3.41 22.94
C PRO A 288 5.22 3.80 24.43
N TRP A 289 4.81 5.03 24.76
CA TRP A 289 4.61 5.50 26.14
C TRP A 289 3.56 4.71 26.94
N LEU A 290 2.69 3.95 26.28
CA LEU A 290 1.69 3.11 26.94
C LEU A 290 2.27 1.77 27.41
N VAL A 291 3.42 1.37 26.90
CA VAL A 291 4.02 0.06 27.21
C VAL A 291 5.32 0.16 28.01
N SER A 292 6.14 1.18 27.78
CA SER A 292 7.40 1.41 28.53
C SER A 292 7.76 2.88 28.54
N SER A 293 8.77 3.27 29.32
CA SER A 293 9.41 4.59 29.23
C SER A 293 10.02 4.78 27.85
N CYS A 294 9.94 6.00 27.33
CA CYS A 294 10.45 6.34 26.01
C CYS A 294 11.24 7.66 26.01
N GLU A 295 12.13 7.82 25.03
CA GLU A 295 12.79 9.10 24.80
C GLU A 295 11.79 10.07 24.12
N TRP A 296 11.43 11.15 24.83
CA TRP A 296 10.46 12.11 24.36
C TRP A 296 11.04 13.06 23.32
N THR A 297 10.91 12.72 22.06
CA THR A 297 11.17 13.65 20.95
C THR A 297 9.96 14.59 20.74
N ASP A 298 10.18 15.76 20.11
CA ASP A 298 9.09 16.71 19.81
C ASP A 298 7.93 16.04 19.03
N LYS A 299 8.27 15.13 18.12
CA LYS A 299 7.27 14.38 17.35
C LYS A 299 6.47 13.41 18.22
N LEU A 300 7.15 12.68 19.12
CA LEU A 300 6.48 11.77 20.05
C LEU A 300 5.57 12.49 21.03
N VAL A 301 5.99 13.67 21.51
CA VAL A 301 5.15 14.54 22.35
C VAL A 301 3.91 14.99 21.59
N ARG A 302 4.04 15.40 20.31
CA ARG A 302 2.91 15.77 19.45
C ARG A 302 1.94 14.58 19.29
N SER A 303 2.44 13.40 18.95
CA SER A 303 1.64 12.17 18.83
C SER A 303 0.88 11.86 20.13
N ALA A 304 1.56 11.90 21.28
CA ALA A 304 0.94 11.63 22.57
C ALA A 304 -0.17 12.62 22.95
N LEU A 305 0.01 13.90 22.63
CA LEU A 305 -1.02 14.90 22.92
C LEU A 305 -2.21 14.81 21.96
N VAL A 306 -1.97 14.56 20.68
CA VAL A 306 -3.03 14.30 19.69
C VAL A 306 -3.85 13.08 20.13
N TRP A 307 -3.17 11.97 20.44
CA TRP A 307 -3.80 10.76 20.97
C TRP A 307 -4.64 11.06 22.25
N LEU A 308 -4.08 11.79 23.21
CA LEU A 308 -4.81 12.14 24.45
C LEU A 308 -6.07 12.95 24.15
N CYS A 309 -5.97 13.97 23.28
CA CYS A 309 -7.11 14.78 22.86
C CYS A 309 -8.23 13.93 22.27
N GLN A 310 -7.89 13.04 21.36
CA GLN A 310 -8.85 12.13 20.70
C GLN A 310 -9.46 11.15 21.71
N LYS A 311 -8.64 10.54 22.57
CA LYS A 311 -9.08 9.57 23.58
C LYS A 311 -10.11 10.12 24.55
N ILE A 312 -9.91 11.36 25.02
CA ILE A 312 -10.80 11.98 26.00
C ILE A 312 -11.72 13.06 25.41
N ASN A 313 -11.68 13.23 24.09
CA ASN A 313 -12.44 14.23 23.33
C ASN A 313 -12.32 15.65 23.91
N LYS A 314 -11.09 16.12 24.07
CA LYS A 314 -10.80 17.40 24.71
C LYS A 314 -9.72 18.16 23.95
N PRO A 315 -9.93 19.46 23.58
CA PRO A 315 -8.94 20.24 22.84
C PRO A 315 -7.61 20.39 23.60
N ILE A 316 -6.50 20.55 22.86
CA ILE A 316 -5.13 20.61 23.42
C ILE A 316 -5.03 21.63 24.55
N LEU A 317 -5.47 22.89 24.34
CA LEU A 317 -5.35 23.97 25.35
C LEU A 317 -6.24 23.77 26.58
N LYS A 318 -7.11 22.76 26.57
CA LYS A 318 -8.00 22.42 27.70
C LYS A 318 -7.52 21.21 28.51
N LEU A 319 -6.46 20.52 28.05
CA LEU A 319 -5.87 19.43 28.80
C LEU A 319 -5.24 19.92 30.10
N THR A 320 -5.40 19.13 31.18
CA THR A 320 -4.93 19.46 32.54
C THR A 320 -3.89 18.45 33.00
N ASN A 321 -3.15 18.77 34.07
CA ASN A 321 -2.22 17.82 34.69
C ASN A 321 -2.92 16.52 35.11
N LYS A 322 -4.20 16.57 35.49
CA LYS A 322 -5.00 15.40 35.82
C LYS A 322 -5.18 14.50 34.58
N ASP A 323 -5.52 15.07 33.42
CA ASP A 323 -5.70 14.33 32.17
C ASP A 323 -4.42 13.57 31.79
N TYR A 324 -3.25 14.22 31.95
CA TYR A 324 -1.95 13.56 31.71
C TYR A 324 -1.68 12.41 32.67
N ASN A 325 -1.87 12.64 33.98
CA ASN A 325 -1.60 11.62 35.00
C ASN A 325 -2.50 10.39 34.86
N GLU A 326 -3.77 10.58 34.55
CA GLU A 326 -4.74 9.49 34.39
C GLU A 326 -4.54 8.68 33.10
N ASN A 327 -3.75 9.20 32.15
CA ASN A 327 -3.50 8.57 30.85
C ASN A 327 -2.04 8.20 30.60
N GLY A 328 -1.22 8.09 31.65
CA GLY A 328 0.15 7.55 31.54
C GLY A 328 1.18 8.55 30.98
N LEU A 329 0.87 9.87 30.95
CA LEU A 329 1.74 10.92 30.42
C LEU A 329 2.40 11.76 31.51
N SER A 330 2.56 11.22 32.73
CA SER A 330 3.18 11.94 33.86
C SER A 330 4.62 12.38 33.58
N GLU A 331 5.37 11.64 32.78
CA GLU A 331 6.73 12.00 32.37
C GLU A 331 6.78 13.35 31.64
N LEU A 332 5.75 13.64 30.81
CA LEU A 332 5.66 14.92 30.11
C LEU A 332 5.46 16.09 31.09
N LEU A 333 4.75 15.87 32.21
CA LEU A 333 4.61 16.90 33.25
C LEU A 333 5.96 17.20 33.92
N ALA A 334 6.79 16.18 34.13
CA ALA A 334 8.13 16.38 34.64
C ALA A 334 9.03 17.11 33.62
N LEU A 335 8.92 16.78 32.35
CA LEU A 335 9.72 17.38 31.28
C LEU A 335 9.34 18.85 30.99
N TYR A 336 8.05 19.18 30.95
CA TYR A 336 7.55 20.52 30.62
C TYR A 336 7.18 21.35 31.86
N GLY A 337 7.22 20.78 33.06
CA GLY A 337 6.81 21.41 34.30
C GLY A 337 5.30 21.51 34.51
N SER A 338 4.49 21.46 33.46
CA SER A 338 3.03 21.44 33.52
C SER A 338 2.42 21.03 32.17
N ALA A 339 1.16 20.56 32.21
CA ALA A 339 0.35 20.36 31.01
C ALA A 339 0.20 21.66 30.20
N TYR A 340 0.04 22.81 30.88
CA TYR A 340 -0.09 24.11 30.21
C TYR A 340 1.08 24.41 29.26
N ASN A 341 2.31 24.20 29.71
CA ASN A 341 3.50 24.46 28.86
C ASN A 341 3.59 23.51 27.69
N ALA A 342 3.35 22.20 27.89
CA ALA A 342 3.32 21.21 26.82
C ALA A 342 2.20 21.52 25.80
N ASN A 343 1.00 21.86 26.30
CA ASN A 343 -0.15 22.20 25.46
C ASN A 343 0.14 23.40 24.55
N ILE A 344 0.73 24.49 25.09
CA ILE A 344 1.06 25.68 24.29
C ILE A 344 2.08 25.34 23.20
N LYS A 345 3.12 24.57 23.56
CA LYS A 345 4.14 24.16 22.57
C LYS A 345 3.48 23.43 21.41
N ILE A 346 2.76 22.35 21.69
CA ILE A 346 2.17 21.50 20.64
C ILE A 346 1.07 22.22 19.85
N PHE A 347 0.26 23.05 20.52
CA PHE A 347 -0.71 23.89 19.83
C PHE A 347 -0.04 24.83 18.81
N ASN A 348 1.04 25.51 19.20
CA ASN A 348 1.79 26.38 18.31
C ASN A 348 2.45 25.59 17.17
N ASP A 349 3.04 24.45 17.47
CA ASP A 349 3.66 23.59 16.45
C ASP A 349 2.63 23.19 15.37
N LEU A 350 1.44 22.75 15.76
CA LEU A 350 0.35 22.43 14.83
C LEU A 350 -0.19 23.67 14.10
N GLN A 351 -0.35 24.79 14.80
CA GLN A 351 -0.81 26.04 14.19
C GLN A 351 0.17 26.53 13.11
N HIS A 352 1.46 26.34 13.31
CA HIS A 352 2.49 26.72 12.35
C HIS A 352 2.52 25.83 11.11
N THR A 353 1.90 24.65 11.12
CA THR A 353 1.75 23.83 9.89
C THR A 353 0.74 24.43 8.93
N ILE A 354 -0.21 25.25 9.41
CA ILE A 354 -1.30 25.79 8.60
C ILE A 354 -0.82 26.98 7.79
N THR A 355 -0.92 26.92 6.48
CA THR A 355 -0.57 28.03 5.60
C THR A 355 -1.58 28.24 4.48
N GLY A 356 -1.90 29.51 4.18
CA GLY A 356 -2.61 29.92 2.98
C GLY A 356 -1.67 30.23 1.81
N TRP A 357 -0.35 30.08 1.98
CA TRP A 357 0.68 30.43 1.00
C TRP A 357 1.65 29.28 0.78
N PRO A 358 1.21 28.15 0.16
CA PRO A 358 2.07 26.96 0.01
C PRO A 358 3.37 27.22 -0.76
N GLY A 359 3.40 28.24 -1.62
CA GLY A 359 4.61 28.71 -2.32
C GLY A 359 5.38 29.78 -1.59
N GLY A 360 4.96 30.20 -0.40
CA GLY A 360 5.53 31.29 0.38
C GLY A 360 4.95 32.67 0.04
N LYS A 361 4.68 33.46 1.08
CA LYS A 361 4.17 34.83 0.96
C LYS A 361 5.34 35.80 0.73
N PRO A 362 5.26 36.69 -0.27
CA PRO A 362 6.32 37.69 -0.50
C PRO A 362 6.57 38.53 0.75
N ASP A 363 7.84 38.75 1.06
CA ASP A 363 8.32 39.61 2.17
C ASP A 363 7.77 39.26 3.57
N ALA A 364 7.28 38.03 3.75
CA ALA A 364 6.81 37.58 5.07
C ALA A 364 7.98 37.06 5.94
N ASP A 365 7.80 37.15 7.27
CA ASP A 365 8.60 36.39 8.23
C ASP A 365 8.14 34.93 8.21
N ASP A 366 9.01 34.06 7.77
CA ASP A 366 8.78 32.63 7.62
C ASP A 366 9.54 31.76 8.65
N THR A 367 10.06 32.38 9.71
CA THR A 367 10.91 31.72 10.73
C THR A 367 10.25 30.44 11.30
N TYR A 368 8.93 30.45 11.48
CA TYR A 368 8.16 29.32 12.03
C TYR A 368 7.18 28.73 11.03
N ARG A 369 7.38 28.94 9.73
CA ARG A 369 6.48 28.48 8.67
C ARG A 369 7.11 27.37 7.84
N PRO A 370 6.32 26.42 7.32
CA PRO A 370 6.84 25.36 6.45
C PRO A 370 7.30 25.91 5.10
N GLU A 371 6.61 26.92 4.56
CA GLU A 371 6.96 27.61 3.34
C GLU A 371 8.08 28.61 3.56
N ARG A 372 8.83 28.92 2.50
CA ARG A 372 9.82 30.01 2.48
C ARG A 372 9.36 31.15 1.59
N ALA A 373 9.46 32.39 2.10
CA ALA A 373 9.12 33.58 1.34
C ALA A 373 9.97 33.76 0.07
N LYS A 374 11.23 33.33 0.12
CA LYS A 374 12.18 33.42 -1.02
C LYS A 374 12.64 32.04 -1.47
N PRO A 375 12.94 31.87 -2.77
CA PRO A 375 12.72 32.82 -3.88
C PRO A 375 11.21 32.99 -4.18
N TYR A 376 10.83 34.13 -4.75
CA TYR A 376 9.47 34.38 -5.19
C TYR A 376 9.48 35.11 -6.57
N PRO A 377 8.65 34.70 -7.57
CA PRO A 377 7.81 33.47 -7.55
C PRO A 377 8.66 32.19 -7.56
N LYS A 378 8.07 31.08 -7.12
CA LYS A 378 8.73 29.78 -7.18
C LYS A 378 8.43 29.04 -8.48
N ARG A 379 9.39 28.28 -8.96
CA ARG A 379 9.17 27.20 -9.94
C ARG A 379 8.78 25.96 -9.17
N VAL A 380 7.65 25.38 -9.53
CA VAL A 380 7.05 24.23 -8.83
C VAL A 380 6.88 23.10 -9.82
N VAL A 381 7.32 21.90 -9.48
CA VAL A 381 7.01 20.68 -10.25
C VAL A 381 6.16 19.76 -9.38
N VAL A 382 5.01 19.37 -9.89
CA VAL A 382 4.14 18.36 -9.28
C VAL A 382 4.25 17.08 -10.12
N PHE A 383 4.83 16.05 -9.56
CA PHE A 383 4.88 14.72 -10.16
C PHE A 383 3.60 13.97 -9.82
N SER A 384 2.93 13.42 -10.83
CA SER A 384 1.69 12.67 -10.73
C SER A 384 1.93 11.27 -11.31
N PRO A 385 1.91 10.20 -10.49
CA PRO A 385 2.10 8.83 -10.97
C PRO A 385 1.17 8.47 -12.13
N HIS A 386 -0.12 8.79 -12.01
CA HIS A 386 -1.10 8.66 -13.08
C HIS A 386 -1.74 10.02 -13.39
N PRO A 387 -2.32 10.20 -14.60
CA PRO A 387 -3.03 11.44 -14.95
C PRO A 387 -4.34 11.58 -14.16
N ASP A 388 -4.30 12.07 -12.92
CA ASP A 388 -5.38 12.43 -12.00
C ASP A 388 -4.92 12.50 -10.54
N ASP A 389 -3.83 11.81 -10.14
CA ASP A 389 -3.34 11.78 -8.77
C ASP A 389 -3.02 13.19 -8.22
N ASP A 390 -2.55 14.09 -9.08
CA ASP A 390 -2.27 15.50 -8.76
C ASP A 390 -3.53 16.24 -8.28
N VAL A 391 -4.61 16.18 -9.03
CA VAL A 391 -5.86 16.88 -8.69
C VAL A 391 -6.62 16.20 -7.55
N ILE A 392 -6.56 14.86 -7.46
CA ILE A 392 -7.15 14.08 -6.37
C ILE A 392 -6.47 14.45 -5.03
N SER A 393 -5.15 14.55 -5.04
CA SER A 393 -4.38 14.76 -3.82
C SER A 393 -4.26 16.24 -3.44
N MET A 394 -3.92 17.13 -4.39
CA MET A 394 -3.57 18.51 -4.11
C MET A 394 -4.15 19.54 -5.09
N GLY A 395 -5.30 19.24 -5.71
CA GLY A 395 -5.92 20.12 -6.70
C GLY A 395 -6.24 21.53 -6.20
N GLY A 396 -6.60 21.67 -4.93
CA GLY A 396 -6.80 22.98 -4.30
C GLY A 396 -5.50 23.76 -4.13
N THR A 397 -4.43 23.09 -3.69
CA THR A 397 -3.09 23.67 -3.56
C THR A 397 -2.50 24.06 -4.92
N ILE A 398 -2.65 23.22 -5.94
CA ILE A 398 -2.23 23.54 -7.32
C ILE A 398 -2.88 24.84 -7.78
N ARG A 399 -4.21 24.94 -7.68
CA ARG A 399 -4.94 26.14 -8.05
C ARG A 399 -4.44 27.38 -7.30
N ARG A 400 -4.20 27.26 -6.00
CA ARG A 400 -3.68 28.36 -5.16
C ARG A 400 -2.27 28.79 -5.57
N LEU A 401 -1.37 27.84 -5.86
CA LEU A 401 -0.03 28.14 -6.37
C LEU A 401 -0.10 28.97 -7.68
N VAL A 402 -0.96 28.57 -8.61
CA VAL A 402 -1.18 29.32 -9.87
C VAL A 402 -1.74 30.72 -9.60
N GLN A 403 -2.78 30.85 -8.76
CA GLN A 403 -3.37 32.15 -8.38
C GLN A 403 -2.39 33.06 -7.65
N GLN A 404 -1.40 32.50 -6.98
CA GLN A 404 -0.31 33.22 -6.32
C GLN A 404 0.88 33.48 -7.25
N HIS A 405 0.69 33.29 -8.57
CA HIS A 405 1.66 33.58 -9.63
C HIS A 405 2.96 32.78 -9.57
N HIS A 406 2.94 31.58 -9.00
CA HIS A 406 4.05 30.65 -9.10
C HIS A 406 4.06 29.98 -10.47
N ASP A 407 5.24 29.61 -10.93
CA ASP A 407 5.50 28.91 -12.18
C ASP A 407 5.31 27.39 -11.95
N VAL A 408 4.11 26.88 -12.28
CA VAL A 408 3.68 25.53 -11.92
C VAL A 408 3.75 24.61 -13.15
N HIS A 409 4.50 23.51 -13.00
CA HIS A 409 4.63 22.44 -13.98
C HIS A 409 4.00 21.15 -13.44
N LEU A 410 3.21 20.46 -14.27
CA LEU A 410 2.64 19.15 -14.00
C LEU A 410 3.40 18.09 -14.81
N ALA A 411 3.88 17.05 -14.13
CA ALA A 411 4.64 15.96 -14.73
C ALA A 411 3.93 14.62 -14.48
N TYR A 412 3.22 14.15 -15.50
CA TYR A 412 2.56 12.85 -15.48
C TYR A 412 3.57 11.76 -15.79
N GLU A 413 3.84 10.89 -14.81
CA GLU A 413 4.94 9.95 -14.86
C GLU A 413 4.62 8.73 -15.71
N THR A 414 3.36 8.28 -15.72
CA THR A 414 2.90 7.15 -16.54
C THR A 414 1.69 7.57 -17.40
N SER A 415 1.41 6.78 -18.43
CA SER A 415 0.26 7.03 -19.31
C SER A 415 -1.09 6.71 -18.66
N GLY A 416 -1.11 5.88 -17.59
CA GLY A 416 -2.33 5.39 -16.96
C GLY A 416 -3.23 4.54 -17.89
N ASN A 417 -2.69 4.06 -19.01
CA ASN A 417 -3.44 3.41 -20.10
C ASN A 417 -4.17 2.13 -19.68
N ILE A 418 -3.66 1.41 -18.69
CA ILE A 418 -4.25 0.14 -18.22
C ILE A 418 -5.62 0.36 -17.55
N ALA A 419 -5.83 1.52 -16.95
CA ALA A 419 -7.06 1.85 -16.21
C ALA A 419 -8.20 2.39 -17.11
N VAL A 420 -8.05 2.41 -18.42
CA VAL A 420 -9.10 2.87 -19.36
C VAL A 420 -9.91 1.68 -19.89
N GLY A 421 -11.23 1.75 -19.77
CA GLY A 421 -12.14 0.73 -20.27
C GLY A 421 -12.15 0.61 -21.80
N ASP A 422 -12.47 -0.57 -22.32
CA ASP A 422 -12.57 -0.82 -23.77
C ASP A 422 -13.72 -0.04 -24.40
N GLU A 423 -14.76 0.26 -23.63
CA GLU A 423 -15.91 1.08 -24.05
C GLU A 423 -15.50 2.52 -24.34
N GLU A 424 -14.58 3.08 -23.55
CA GLU A 424 -14.03 4.42 -23.80
C GLU A 424 -13.28 4.47 -25.14
N VAL A 425 -12.42 3.47 -25.39
CA VAL A 425 -11.74 3.35 -26.69
C VAL A 425 -12.74 3.29 -27.82
N THR A 426 -13.79 2.47 -27.66
CA THR A 426 -14.86 2.32 -28.66
C THR A 426 -15.56 3.65 -28.90
N ARG A 427 -15.91 4.40 -27.85
CA ARG A 427 -16.55 5.74 -27.93
C ARG A 427 -15.69 6.72 -28.72
N PHE A 428 -14.43 6.83 -28.40
CA PHE A 428 -13.52 7.72 -29.11
C PHE A 428 -13.27 7.30 -30.56
N MET A 429 -13.16 6.01 -30.83
CA MET A 429 -12.98 5.51 -32.19
C MET A 429 -14.24 5.75 -33.05
N HIS A 430 -15.45 5.64 -32.51
CA HIS A 430 -16.68 6.03 -33.18
C HIS A 430 -16.64 7.52 -33.53
N PHE A 431 -16.25 8.39 -32.61
CA PHE A 431 -16.15 9.83 -32.86
C PHE A 431 -15.12 10.13 -33.96
N ILE A 432 -13.91 9.58 -33.88
CA ILE A 432 -12.85 9.79 -34.87
C ILE A 432 -13.28 9.32 -36.26
N ASN A 433 -13.91 8.14 -36.34
CA ASN A 433 -14.42 7.64 -37.63
C ASN A 433 -15.53 8.51 -38.18
N GLY A 434 -16.46 8.99 -37.35
CA GLY A 434 -17.52 9.93 -37.76
C GLY A 434 -16.94 11.28 -38.20
N PHE A 435 -15.96 11.82 -37.49
CA PHE A 435 -15.25 13.05 -37.86
C PHE A 435 -14.57 12.92 -39.23
N ASN A 436 -13.84 11.79 -39.43
CA ASN A 436 -13.18 11.50 -40.71
C ASN A 436 -14.19 11.40 -41.87
N GLN A 437 -15.38 10.82 -41.66
CA GLN A 437 -16.40 10.74 -42.67
C GLN A 437 -17.02 12.11 -43.06
N LEU A 438 -17.09 13.03 -42.09
CA LEU A 438 -17.70 14.35 -42.28
C LEU A 438 -16.73 15.40 -42.83
N PHE A 439 -15.48 15.37 -42.42
CA PHE A 439 -14.54 16.50 -42.60
C PHE A 439 -13.29 16.16 -43.40
N ALA A 440 -12.98 14.88 -43.67
CA ALA A 440 -11.83 14.56 -44.49
C ALA A 440 -12.09 14.80 -45.97
N GLU A 441 -11.22 15.54 -46.67
CA GLU A 441 -11.28 15.80 -48.12
C GLU A 441 -11.15 14.52 -48.94
N SER A 442 -10.37 13.55 -48.48
CA SER A 442 -10.33 12.17 -48.97
C SER A 442 -10.74 11.26 -47.84
N LYS A 443 -11.63 10.29 -48.09
CA LYS A 443 -11.96 9.27 -47.10
C LYS A 443 -10.69 8.53 -46.73
N ASP A 444 -10.06 8.92 -45.62
CA ASP A 444 -8.76 8.36 -45.18
C ASP A 444 -8.96 6.87 -44.88
N SER A 445 -8.39 6.05 -45.77
CA SER A 445 -8.45 4.59 -45.65
C SER A 445 -7.72 4.07 -44.42
N VAL A 446 -6.71 4.80 -43.91
CA VAL A 446 -5.92 4.42 -42.72
C VAL A 446 -6.81 4.48 -41.49
N ILE A 447 -7.50 5.59 -41.25
CA ILE A 447 -8.42 5.73 -40.09
C ILE A 447 -9.54 4.70 -40.16
N ALA A 448 -10.18 4.55 -41.33
CA ALA A 448 -11.25 3.59 -41.52
C ALA A 448 -10.80 2.13 -41.30
N ASN A 449 -9.60 1.79 -41.76
CA ASN A 449 -9.03 0.46 -41.56
C ASN A 449 -8.69 0.22 -40.08
N LYS A 450 -8.07 1.20 -39.40
CA LYS A 450 -7.75 1.09 -37.98
C LYS A 450 -9.02 0.96 -37.12
N TYR A 451 -10.08 1.69 -37.44
CA TYR A 451 -11.38 1.53 -36.80
C TYR A 451 -11.93 0.10 -36.94
N LYS A 452 -11.87 -0.49 -38.15
CA LYS A 452 -12.32 -1.87 -38.38
C LYS A 452 -11.47 -2.88 -37.62
N GLU A 453 -10.15 -2.69 -37.60
CA GLU A 453 -9.20 -3.54 -36.89
C GLU A 453 -9.52 -3.58 -35.39
N ILE A 454 -9.65 -2.41 -34.75
CA ILE A 454 -9.96 -2.29 -33.33
C ILE A 454 -11.33 -2.88 -33.00
N LYS A 455 -12.36 -2.59 -33.83
CA LYS A 455 -13.69 -3.16 -33.67
C LYS A 455 -13.68 -4.69 -33.76
N THR A 456 -12.89 -5.26 -34.72
CA THR A 456 -12.75 -6.69 -34.86
C THR A 456 -12.00 -7.32 -33.70
N PHE A 457 -10.98 -6.62 -33.18
CA PHE A 457 -10.25 -7.06 -31.99
C PHE A 457 -11.19 -7.17 -30.78
N PHE A 458 -11.96 -6.12 -30.46
CA PHE A 458 -12.90 -6.15 -29.33
C PHE A 458 -14.01 -7.19 -29.49
N ALA A 459 -14.51 -7.41 -30.72
CA ALA A 459 -15.52 -8.45 -30.99
C ALA A 459 -14.99 -9.88 -30.74
N ASN A 460 -13.68 -10.09 -30.83
CA ASN A 460 -13.04 -11.40 -30.67
C ASN A 460 -12.21 -11.50 -29.37
N LYS A 461 -12.05 -10.39 -28.62
CA LYS A 461 -11.29 -10.33 -27.39
C LYS A 461 -11.91 -11.27 -26.37
N LYS A 462 -11.09 -12.24 -25.95
CA LYS A 462 -11.46 -13.16 -24.89
C LYS A 462 -11.03 -12.58 -23.55
N GLU A 463 -11.68 -13.04 -22.55
CA GLU A 463 -11.31 -12.77 -21.18
C GLU A 463 -9.84 -13.21 -20.96
N GLY A 464 -9.01 -12.24 -20.59
CA GLY A 464 -7.58 -12.51 -20.40
C GLY A 464 -6.66 -12.08 -21.54
N ASP A 465 -7.18 -11.70 -22.71
CA ASP A 465 -6.37 -11.19 -23.81
C ASP A 465 -5.77 -9.81 -23.46
N PHE A 466 -4.50 -9.61 -23.80
CA PHE A 466 -3.83 -8.32 -23.65
C PHE A 466 -4.25 -7.37 -24.77
N ASP A 467 -4.34 -6.08 -24.43
CA ASP A 467 -4.56 -5.03 -25.41
C ASP A 467 -3.38 -4.92 -26.38
N THR A 468 -3.69 -4.62 -27.64
CA THR A 468 -2.65 -4.33 -28.62
C THR A 468 -1.97 -3.00 -28.28
N ARG A 469 -0.75 -2.80 -28.81
CA ARG A 469 -0.03 -1.54 -28.62
C ARG A 469 -0.84 -0.31 -29.07
N ASP A 470 -1.60 -0.44 -30.16
CA ASP A 470 -2.43 0.63 -30.68
C ASP A 470 -3.56 0.98 -29.71
N ILE A 471 -4.22 -0.03 -29.11
CA ILE A 471 -5.26 0.17 -28.11
C ILE A 471 -4.69 0.85 -26.87
N LEU A 472 -3.55 0.38 -26.36
CA LEU A 472 -2.86 1.00 -25.22
C LEU A 472 -2.47 2.45 -25.52
N THR A 473 -2.02 2.73 -26.74
CA THR A 473 -1.72 4.11 -27.19
C THR A 473 -2.97 4.98 -27.17
N ILE A 474 -4.11 4.48 -27.68
CA ILE A 474 -5.37 5.23 -27.66
C ILE A 474 -5.83 5.48 -26.23
N LYS A 475 -5.76 4.48 -25.36
CA LYS A 475 -6.06 4.61 -23.93
C LYS A 475 -5.21 5.70 -23.27
N GLY A 476 -3.90 5.72 -23.55
CA GLY A 476 -2.99 6.78 -23.09
C GLY A 476 -3.35 8.17 -23.65
N LEU A 477 -3.75 8.28 -24.91
CA LEU A 477 -4.20 9.55 -25.50
C LEU A 477 -5.48 10.09 -24.85
N ILE A 478 -6.41 9.22 -24.46
CA ILE A 478 -7.63 9.60 -23.71
C ILE A 478 -7.22 10.26 -22.39
N ARG A 479 -6.37 9.57 -21.58
CA ARG A 479 -5.88 10.09 -20.30
C ARG A 479 -5.14 11.42 -20.45
N ARG A 480 -4.30 11.55 -21.48
CA ARG A 480 -3.60 12.82 -21.77
C ARG A 480 -4.54 13.95 -22.12
N GLY A 481 -5.61 13.66 -22.87
CA GLY A 481 -6.65 14.63 -23.20
C GLY A 481 -7.35 15.16 -21.95
N GLU A 482 -7.72 14.26 -21.04
CA GLU A 482 -8.35 14.56 -19.76
C GLU A 482 -7.43 15.41 -18.87
N ALA A 483 -6.15 15.02 -18.73
CA ALA A 483 -5.15 15.75 -17.98
C ALA A 483 -4.94 17.18 -18.50
N ARG A 484 -4.84 17.36 -19.82
CA ARG A 484 -4.72 18.70 -20.43
C ARG A 484 -5.92 19.60 -20.11
N ILE A 485 -7.15 19.03 -20.13
CA ILE A 485 -8.34 19.79 -19.78
C ILE A 485 -8.36 20.15 -18.29
N ALA A 486 -7.92 19.25 -17.41
CA ALA A 486 -7.79 19.51 -15.97
C ALA A 486 -6.74 20.63 -15.71
N CYS A 487 -5.59 20.59 -16.39
CA CYS A 487 -4.59 21.63 -16.33
C CYS A 487 -5.11 22.98 -16.82
N THR A 488 -5.76 23.00 -17.98
CA THR A 488 -6.38 24.22 -18.55
C THR A 488 -7.42 24.81 -17.59
N TYR A 489 -8.24 23.97 -16.96
CA TYR A 489 -9.22 24.39 -15.97
C TYR A 489 -8.57 25.06 -14.74
N ASN A 490 -7.37 24.63 -14.35
CA ASN A 490 -6.58 25.21 -13.29
C ASN A 490 -5.64 26.33 -13.77
N GLU A 491 -5.82 26.82 -15.00
CA GLU A 491 -5.06 27.93 -15.59
C GLU A 491 -3.55 27.63 -15.76
N ILE A 492 -3.18 26.35 -15.91
CA ILE A 492 -1.80 25.93 -16.18
C ILE A 492 -1.56 25.93 -17.69
N PRO A 493 -0.51 26.61 -18.19
CA PRO A 493 -0.16 26.61 -19.61
C PRO A 493 0.17 25.20 -20.11
N LEU A 494 -0.24 24.85 -21.34
CA LEU A 494 -0.04 23.50 -21.87
C LEU A 494 1.43 23.14 -22.14
N ASP A 495 2.31 24.11 -22.27
CA ASP A 495 3.76 23.93 -22.35
C ASP A 495 4.41 23.61 -20.99
N HIS A 496 3.68 23.79 -19.88
CA HIS A 496 4.05 23.35 -18.55
C HIS A 496 3.50 21.96 -18.20
N VAL A 497 2.86 21.27 -19.15
CA VAL A 497 2.28 19.93 -18.94
C VAL A 497 3.16 18.88 -19.61
N HIS A 498 3.82 18.07 -18.80
CA HIS A 498 4.80 17.08 -19.24
C HIS A 498 4.24 15.66 -19.11
N PHE A 499 4.40 14.84 -20.16
CA PHE A 499 4.06 13.42 -20.15
C PHE A 499 5.37 12.64 -20.28
N LEU A 500 5.79 11.99 -19.18
CA LEU A 500 7.10 11.36 -19.09
C LEU A 500 7.13 9.94 -19.65
N ASP A 501 6.00 9.22 -19.61
CA ASP A 501 5.86 7.86 -20.12
C ASP A 501 7.00 6.94 -19.64
N LEU A 502 7.20 6.85 -18.33
CA LEU A 502 8.31 6.08 -17.75
C LEU A 502 8.31 4.64 -18.26
N PRO A 503 9.42 4.16 -18.81
CA PRO A 503 9.52 2.84 -19.47
C PRO A 503 9.06 1.65 -18.63
N PHE A 504 9.23 1.71 -17.31
CA PHE A 504 8.82 0.61 -16.43
C PHE A 504 7.31 0.32 -16.51
N TYR A 505 6.50 1.34 -16.80
CA TYR A 505 5.04 1.24 -16.87
C TYR A 505 4.55 0.83 -18.26
N GLU A 506 5.20 1.29 -19.31
CA GLU A 506 4.73 1.20 -20.71
C GLU A 506 4.86 -0.21 -21.32
N SER A 507 5.01 -1.24 -20.48
CA SER A 507 5.02 -2.65 -20.90
C SER A 507 3.65 -3.14 -21.40
N GLY A 508 2.56 -2.47 -21.05
CA GLY A 508 1.18 -2.88 -21.30
C GLY A 508 0.70 -4.06 -20.45
N LYS A 509 1.50 -4.50 -19.47
CA LYS A 509 1.16 -5.57 -18.52
C LYS A 509 0.72 -4.98 -17.18
N ILE A 510 -0.13 -5.72 -16.46
CA ILE A 510 -0.50 -5.36 -15.09
C ILE A 510 0.74 -5.38 -14.19
N GLU A 511 1.57 -6.42 -14.34
CA GLU A 511 2.86 -6.49 -13.66
C GLU A 511 3.86 -5.52 -14.29
N LYS A 512 4.35 -4.58 -13.48
CA LYS A 512 5.25 -3.53 -13.93
C LYS A 512 6.69 -4.02 -13.99
N LEU A 513 7.40 -3.59 -15.03
CA LEU A 513 8.84 -3.87 -15.15
C LEU A 513 9.61 -3.28 -13.95
N PRO A 514 10.80 -3.81 -13.64
CA PRO A 514 11.71 -3.14 -12.72
C PRO A 514 12.06 -1.74 -13.22
N MET A 515 12.15 -0.77 -12.32
CA MET A 515 12.65 0.57 -12.63
C MET A 515 14.14 0.50 -13.02
N THR A 516 14.53 1.31 -14.01
CA THR A 516 15.86 1.33 -14.57
C THR A 516 16.45 2.76 -14.62
N GLU A 517 17.72 2.87 -14.99
CA GLU A 517 18.38 4.17 -15.22
C GLU A 517 17.70 5.00 -16.30
N LYS A 518 16.98 4.38 -17.24
CA LYS A 518 16.23 5.09 -18.28
C LYS A 518 15.06 5.88 -17.70
N ASP A 519 14.36 5.30 -16.75
CA ASP A 519 13.26 5.96 -16.05
C ASP A 519 13.78 7.20 -15.30
N VAL A 520 14.87 7.03 -14.55
CA VAL A 520 15.52 8.11 -13.80
C VAL A 520 16.05 9.21 -14.72
N ALA A 521 16.59 8.86 -15.88
CA ALA A 521 17.13 9.84 -16.83
C ALA A 521 16.04 10.77 -17.38
N VAL A 522 14.83 10.26 -17.65
CA VAL A 522 13.69 11.07 -18.11
C VAL A 522 13.29 12.09 -17.04
N VAL A 523 13.15 11.67 -15.80
CA VAL A 523 12.83 12.57 -14.68
C VAL A 523 13.94 13.59 -14.48
N ARG A 524 15.19 13.15 -14.49
CA ARG A 524 16.37 14.02 -14.32
C ARG A 524 16.42 15.13 -15.35
N GLN A 525 16.12 14.82 -16.62
CA GLN A 525 16.07 15.81 -17.69
C GLN A 525 15.07 16.93 -17.36
N LEU A 526 13.85 16.60 -16.97
CA LEU A 526 12.85 17.61 -16.58
C LEU A 526 13.33 18.47 -15.40
N LEU A 527 13.92 17.86 -14.38
CA LEU A 527 14.46 18.60 -13.23
C LEU A 527 15.56 19.57 -13.63
N GLN A 528 16.43 19.20 -14.57
CA GLN A 528 17.50 20.06 -15.10
C GLN A 528 16.95 21.23 -15.94
N GLU A 529 15.85 21.00 -16.66
CA GLU A 529 15.18 22.04 -17.46
C GLU A 529 14.47 23.06 -16.57
N VAL A 530 13.68 22.61 -15.60
CA VAL A 530 12.86 23.48 -14.75
C VAL A 530 13.65 24.06 -13.57
N LYS A 531 14.56 23.28 -12.95
CA LYS A 531 15.31 23.65 -11.73
C LYS A 531 14.37 24.15 -10.63
N PRO A 532 13.46 23.31 -10.13
CA PRO A 532 12.37 23.71 -9.26
C PRO A 532 12.85 24.16 -7.88
N HIS A 533 12.08 25.06 -7.25
CA HIS A 533 12.22 25.44 -5.85
C HIS A 533 11.33 24.60 -4.94
N GLN A 534 10.28 24.00 -5.51
CA GLN A 534 9.42 23.02 -4.82
C GLN A 534 9.13 21.85 -5.75
N ILE A 535 9.24 20.66 -5.21
CA ILE A 535 8.87 19.41 -5.87
C ILE A 535 7.79 18.76 -5.01
N TYR A 536 6.69 18.32 -5.63
CA TYR A 536 5.65 17.54 -4.99
C TYR A 536 5.66 16.14 -5.58
N VAL A 537 5.66 15.12 -4.72
CA VAL A 537 5.68 13.69 -5.11
C VAL A 537 4.63 12.90 -4.34
N ALA A 538 4.21 11.78 -4.89
CA ALA A 538 3.29 10.89 -4.19
C ALA A 538 3.95 10.27 -2.94
N GLY A 539 3.27 10.38 -1.80
CA GLY A 539 3.60 9.75 -0.54
C GLY A 539 2.74 8.52 -0.22
N ASP A 540 1.84 8.14 -1.12
CA ASP A 540 1.05 6.90 -1.07
C ASP A 540 1.90 5.71 -1.52
N LEU A 541 2.90 5.34 -0.70
CA LEU A 541 3.90 4.32 -1.06
C LEU A 541 3.41 2.88 -0.89
N ALA A 542 2.22 2.70 -0.32
CA ALA A 542 1.54 1.42 -0.12
C ALA A 542 0.46 1.15 -1.20
N ASP A 543 0.55 1.80 -2.37
CA ASP A 543 -0.39 1.58 -3.45
C ASP A 543 -0.38 0.10 -3.91
N PRO A 544 -1.57 -0.51 -4.14
CA PRO A 544 -1.69 -1.95 -4.41
C PRO A 544 -0.92 -2.41 -5.66
N HIS A 545 -0.63 -1.48 -6.56
CA HIS A 545 0.03 -1.75 -7.84
C HIS A 545 1.53 -1.43 -7.83
N GLY A 546 2.05 -0.82 -6.76
CA GLY A 546 3.44 -0.41 -6.60
C GLY A 546 3.90 0.66 -7.60
N THR A 547 2.98 1.33 -8.31
CA THR A 547 3.30 2.36 -9.30
C THR A 547 3.76 3.64 -8.62
N HIS A 548 3.03 4.11 -7.61
CA HIS A 548 3.38 5.33 -6.86
C HIS A 548 4.78 5.24 -6.25
N ARG A 549 5.09 4.09 -5.62
CA ARG A 549 6.43 3.85 -5.07
C ARG A 549 7.52 3.95 -6.13
N LYS A 550 7.36 3.29 -7.28
CA LYS A 550 8.35 3.33 -8.37
C LYS A 550 8.51 4.74 -8.95
N CYS A 551 7.42 5.47 -9.13
CA CYS A 551 7.44 6.87 -9.56
C CYS A 551 8.21 7.74 -8.57
N THR A 552 7.88 7.68 -7.30
CA THR A 552 8.61 8.42 -6.25
C THR A 552 10.09 8.00 -6.20
N ASP A 553 10.40 6.71 -6.31
CA ASP A 553 11.80 6.24 -6.37
C ASP A 553 12.56 6.81 -7.56
N ALA A 554 11.93 6.95 -8.74
CA ALA A 554 12.56 7.57 -9.92
C ALA A 554 12.89 9.04 -9.67
N VAL A 555 11.96 9.78 -9.06
CA VAL A 555 12.17 11.21 -8.71
C VAL A 555 13.29 11.36 -7.68
N LEU A 556 13.27 10.59 -6.60
CA LEU A 556 14.28 10.65 -5.55
C LEU A 556 15.66 10.24 -6.05
N ALA A 557 15.75 9.22 -6.92
CA ALA A 557 17.01 8.82 -7.55
C ALA A 557 17.56 9.91 -8.48
N ALA A 558 16.69 10.60 -9.24
CA ALA A 558 17.10 11.74 -10.07
C ALA A 558 17.63 12.90 -9.24
N ILE A 559 17.00 13.22 -8.11
CA ILE A 559 17.45 14.24 -7.16
C ILE A 559 18.80 13.85 -6.53
N ASP A 560 18.98 12.58 -6.15
CA ASP A 560 20.24 12.09 -5.59
C ASP A 560 21.40 12.26 -6.60
N LEU A 561 21.16 11.96 -7.89
CA LEU A 561 22.12 12.19 -8.96
C LEU A 561 22.43 13.69 -9.17
N GLU A 562 21.43 14.57 -9.08
CA GLU A 562 21.65 16.03 -9.15
C GLU A 562 22.45 16.54 -7.94
N LYS A 563 22.21 15.96 -6.74
CA LYS A 563 22.98 16.25 -5.53
C LYS A 563 24.45 15.82 -5.68
N GLU A 564 24.68 14.61 -6.20
CA GLU A 564 26.03 14.10 -6.51
C GLU A 564 26.75 14.97 -7.57
N ALA A 565 25.99 15.51 -8.54
CA ALA A 565 26.52 16.43 -9.56
C ALA A 565 26.77 17.86 -9.04
N GLY A 566 26.40 18.17 -7.80
CA GLY A 566 26.59 19.49 -7.18
C GLY A 566 25.63 20.56 -7.72
N ALA A 567 24.40 20.18 -8.10
CA ALA A 567 23.41 21.10 -8.67
C ALA A 567 23.02 22.21 -7.67
N GLU A 568 23.36 23.45 -8.00
CA GLU A 568 23.14 24.63 -7.14
C GLU A 568 21.67 24.89 -6.80
N TRP A 569 20.75 24.57 -7.73
CA TRP A 569 19.31 24.81 -7.55
C TRP A 569 18.70 23.98 -6.40
N LEU A 570 19.32 22.86 -6.02
CA LEU A 570 18.86 22.02 -4.91
C LEU A 570 18.98 22.70 -3.54
N LYS A 571 19.84 23.71 -3.39
CA LYS A 571 20.00 24.44 -2.12
C LYS A 571 18.73 25.14 -1.67
N ASP A 572 17.91 25.62 -2.64
CA ASP A 572 16.65 26.30 -2.39
C ASP A 572 15.43 25.42 -2.67
N CYS A 573 15.64 24.13 -3.01
CA CYS A 573 14.57 23.20 -3.34
C CYS A 573 14.06 22.47 -2.10
N ARG A 574 12.73 22.39 -1.98
CA ARG A 574 12.05 21.53 -0.99
C ARG A 574 11.21 20.49 -1.68
N ILE A 575 11.16 19.30 -1.07
CA ILE A 575 10.43 18.17 -1.60
C ILE A 575 9.30 17.86 -0.64
N TRP A 576 8.07 17.95 -1.12
CA TRP A 576 6.85 17.69 -0.39
C TRP A 576 6.21 16.41 -0.86
N MET A 577 5.85 15.55 0.06
CA MET A 577 5.07 14.34 -0.21
C MET A 577 3.60 14.64 0.05
N TYR A 578 2.74 14.33 -0.91
CA TYR A 578 1.29 14.37 -0.79
C TYR A 578 0.70 12.96 -0.66
N ARG A 579 -0.44 12.84 -0.02
CA ARG A 579 -1.32 11.67 -0.04
C ARG A 579 -2.71 12.11 -0.49
N GLY A 580 -3.63 11.19 -0.69
CA GLY A 580 -5.02 11.51 -1.00
C GLY A 580 -5.69 10.57 -1.99
N ALA A 581 -4.95 9.77 -2.75
CA ALA A 581 -5.53 8.72 -3.59
C ALA A 581 -6.03 7.55 -2.72
N TRP A 582 -5.17 7.04 -1.82
CA TRP A 582 -5.45 5.86 -1.01
C TRP A 582 -5.57 6.13 0.48
N ALA A 583 -4.74 7.00 1.03
CA ALA A 583 -4.67 7.35 2.44
C ALA A 583 -4.45 8.87 2.63
N GLU A 584 -4.54 9.36 3.86
CA GLU A 584 -4.15 10.70 4.24
C GLU A 584 -3.03 10.61 5.30
N TRP A 585 -2.35 11.73 5.57
CA TRP A 585 -1.32 11.79 6.60
C TRP A 585 -1.94 11.82 7.99
N GLU A 586 -1.34 11.09 8.91
CA GLU A 586 -1.60 11.23 10.33
C GLU A 586 -1.23 12.67 10.77
N ILE A 587 -2.09 13.29 11.59
CA ILE A 587 -1.97 14.72 11.91
C ILE A 587 -0.63 15.07 12.56
N GLU A 588 -0.04 14.15 13.33
CA GLU A 588 1.25 14.35 13.96
C GLU A 588 2.42 14.36 12.96
N ASN A 589 2.23 13.84 11.77
CA ASN A 589 3.22 13.83 10.70
C ASN A 589 3.12 15.06 9.79
N ILE A 590 1.99 15.75 9.79
CA ILE A 590 1.76 16.89 8.90
C ILE A 590 2.73 18.02 9.22
N GLU A 591 3.47 18.47 8.21
CA GLU A 591 4.40 19.60 8.32
C GLU A 591 3.90 20.85 7.56
N MET A 592 3.07 20.66 6.54
CA MET A 592 2.35 21.76 5.87
C MET A 592 0.90 21.34 5.62
N CYS A 593 -0.03 22.22 5.95
CA CYS A 593 -1.45 22.01 5.76
C CYS A 593 -2.09 23.24 5.12
N VAL A 594 -2.73 23.04 3.97
CA VAL A 594 -3.32 24.12 3.16
C VAL A 594 -4.83 24.07 3.30
N PRO A 595 -5.45 25.04 4.03
CA PRO A 595 -6.90 25.10 4.17
C PRO A 595 -7.56 25.50 2.86
N LEU A 596 -8.67 24.86 2.54
CA LEU A 596 -9.47 25.12 1.33
C LEU A 596 -10.80 25.76 1.71
N SER A 597 -11.18 26.78 0.96
CA SER A 597 -12.54 27.35 1.01
C SER A 597 -13.53 26.40 0.28
N PRO A 598 -14.85 26.58 0.50
CA PRO A 598 -15.87 25.84 -0.26
C PRO A 598 -15.74 26.01 -1.77
N GLU A 599 -15.28 27.17 -2.23
CA GLU A 599 -15.07 27.45 -3.66
C GLU A 599 -13.86 26.67 -4.21
N GLU A 600 -12.75 26.67 -3.49
CA GLU A 600 -11.55 25.91 -3.87
C GLU A 600 -11.80 24.40 -3.84
N LEU A 601 -12.55 23.90 -2.86
CA LEU A 601 -12.95 22.51 -2.79
C LEU A 601 -13.85 22.12 -3.99
N ARG A 602 -14.79 23.00 -4.40
CA ARG A 602 -15.59 22.82 -5.61
C ARG A 602 -14.73 22.84 -6.87
N ALA A 603 -13.73 23.72 -6.94
CA ALA A 603 -12.81 23.77 -8.06
C ALA A 603 -11.97 22.48 -8.16
N LYS A 604 -11.47 21.96 -7.02
CA LYS A 604 -10.80 20.66 -6.94
C LYS A 604 -11.69 19.54 -7.49
N ARG A 605 -12.95 19.44 -7.03
CA ARG A 605 -13.92 18.48 -7.54
C ARG A 605 -14.08 18.57 -9.05
N ASN A 606 -14.24 19.80 -9.59
CA ASN A 606 -14.40 20.01 -11.01
C ASN A 606 -13.17 19.61 -11.81
N SER A 607 -11.97 19.74 -11.25
CA SER A 607 -10.71 19.27 -11.84
C SER A 607 -10.70 17.74 -11.91
N ILE A 608 -11.06 17.06 -10.82
CA ILE A 608 -11.16 15.59 -10.77
C ILE A 608 -12.17 15.07 -11.80
N LEU A 609 -13.34 15.74 -11.92
CA LEU A 609 -14.37 15.40 -12.88
C LEU A 609 -13.97 15.57 -14.36
N LYS A 610 -12.80 16.17 -14.67
CA LYS A 610 -12.26 16.19 -16.04
C LYS A 610 -11.71 14.83 -16.47
N HIS A 611 -11.36 13.98 -15.52
CA HIS A 611 -10.86 12.63 -15.77
C HIS A 611 -12.03 11.63 -15.91
N GLN A 612 -12.82 11.80 -16.97
CA GLN A 612 -14.06 11.08 -17.22
C GLN A 612 -13.88 9.56 -17.31
N SER A 613 -12.77 9.11 -17.93
CA SER A 613 -12.47 7.68 -18.06
C SER A 613 -12.26 6.95 -16.73
N GLN A 614 -12.11 7.71 -15.63
CA GLN A 614 -11.89 7.17 -14.28
C GLN A 614 -13.16 7.26 -13.40
N MET A 615 -14.26 7.82 -13.91
CA MET A 615 -15.46 8.01 -13.09
C MET A 615 -16.29 6.73 -12.92
N GLU A 616 -16.27 5.85 -13.91
CA GLU A 616 -17.09 4.64 -13.92
C GLU A 616 -16.34 3.36 -13.54
N SER A 617 -15.00 3.37 -13.60
CA SER A 617 -14.17 2.16 -13.52
C SER A 617 -13.20 2.10 -12.37
N ALA A 618 -13.32 2.96 -11.37
CA ALA A 618 -12.40 2.93 -10.24
C ALA A 618 -12.61 1.66 -9.39
N PRO A 619 -11.78 0.62 -9.54
CA PRO A 619 -11.85 -0.54 -8.69
C PRO A 619 -11.28 -0.17 -7.33
N PHE A 620 -12.15 0.20 -6.38
CA PHE A 620 -11.74 0.31 -5.00
C PHE A 620 -11.95 -1.02 -4.30
N LEU A 621 -10.94 -1.44 -3.58
CA LEU A 621 -11.00 -2.60 -2.71
C LEU A 621 -11.97 -2.29 -1.57
N GLY A 622 -13.08 -2.99 -1.51
CA GLY A 622 -14.09 -2.90 -0.46
C GLY A 622 -15.46 -2.41 -0.92
N ASN A 623 -16.43 -2.37 0.01
CA ASN A 623 -17.80 -1.91 -0.22
C ASN A 623 -17.93 -0.37 -0.26
N ASP A 624 -16.90 0.36 -0.68
CA ASP A 624 -16.95 1.81 -0.76
C ASP A 624 -17.40 2.25 -2.16
N ASP A 625 -18.70 2.46 -2.35
CA ASP A 625 -19.31 2.90 -3.61
C ASP A 625 -19.08 4.38 -3.93
N ARG A 626 -18.33 5.12 -3.07
CA ARG A 626 -18.06 6.53 -3.30
C ARG A 626 -17.11 6.73 -4.48
N LEU A 627 -17.39 7.71 -5.32
CA LEU A 627 -16.52 8.14 -6.41
C LEU A 627 -15.21 8.77 -5.87
N PHE A 628 -14.16 8.82 -6.68
CA PHE A 628 -12.86 9.39 -6.31
C PHE A 628 -12.96 10.78 -5.70
N TRP A 629 -13.73 11.69 -6.31
CA TRP A 629 -13.89 13.03 -5.82
C TRP A 629 -14.57 13.10 -4.44
N GLN A 630 -15.54 12.20 -4.17
CA GLN A 630 -16.20 12.11 -2.86
C GLN A 630 -15.22 11.71 -1.78
N ARG A 631 -14.40 10.70 -2.05
CA ARG A 631 -13.37 10.24 -1.12
C ARG A 631 -12.31 11.32 -0.86
N ALA A 632 -11.86 12.02 -1.92
CA ALA A 632 -10.90 13.10 -1.78
C ALA A 632 -11.46 14.24 -0.90
N GLU A 633 -12.71 14.65 -1.11
CA GLU A 633 -13.36 15.65 -0.26
C GLU A 633 -13.53 15.18 1.17
N ASP A 634 -14.01 13.95 1.38
CA ASP A 634 -14.21 13.39 2.72
C ASP A 634 -12.90 13.33 3.50
N ARG A 635 -11.78 12.92 2.87
CA ARG A 635 -10.46 12.94 3.50
C ARG A 635 -10.01 14.34 3.87
N ASN A 636 -10.13 15.30 2.96
CA ASN A 636 -9.73 16.68 3.25
C ASN A 636 -10.61 17.32 4.33
N ARG A 637 -11.90 16.98 4.40
CA ARG A 637 -12.79 17.39 5.48
C ARG A 637 -12.44 16.71 6.80
N ALA A 638 -12.10 15.42 6.77
CA ALA A 638 -11.67 14.69 7.96
C ALA A 638 -10.40 15.29 8.57
N THR A 639 -9.42 15.67 7.75
CA THR A 639 -8.21 16.37 8.21
C THR A 639 -8.58 17.72 8.86
N ALA A 640 -9.45 18.53 8.24
CA ALA A 640 -9.91 19.78 8.82
C ALA A 640 -10.64 19.58 10.15
N GLN A 641 -11.49 18.54 10.24
CA GLN A 641 -12.22 18.20 11.48
C GLN A 641 -11.28 17.77 12.61
N LEU A 642 -10.18 17.06 12.29
CA LEU A 642 -9.17 16.71 13.29
C LEU A 642 -8.51 17.96 13.89
N TYR A 643 -8.14 18.94 13.05
CA TYR A 643 -7.59 20.22 13.53
C TYR A 643 -8.60 20.98 14.40
N ASP A 644 -9.87 21.01 14.02
CA ASP A 644 -10.95 21.63 14.82
C ASP A 644 -11.12 20.92 16.18
N ASN A 645 -11.14 19.59 16.21
CA ASN A 645 -11.25 18.80 17.44
C ASN A 645 -10.07 19.04 18.40
N LEU A 646 -8.88 19.35 17.86
CA LEU A 646 -7.71 19.73 18.67
C LEU A 646 -7.78 21.16 19.19
N GLY A 647 -8.77 21.94 18.77
CA GLY A 647 -9.00 23.32 19.20
C GLY A 647 -8.30 24.37 18.33
N LEU A 648 -7.86 24.01 17.14
CA LEU A 648 -7.37 24.94 16.13
C LEU A 648 -8.54 25.55 15.33
N ALA A 649 -8.24 26.38 14.32
CA ALA A 649 -9.27 27.03 13.53
C ALA A 649 -10.09 26.01 12.69
N CYS A 650 -11.39 26.22 12.63
CA CYS A 650 -12.31 25.43 11.82
C CYS A 650 -12.18 25.81 10.34
N TYR A 651 -11.90 24.84 9.48
CA TYR A 651 -11.86 24.99 8.02
C TYR A 651 -12.79 23.99 7.35
N GLU A 652 -13.23 24.29 6.13
CA GLU A 652 -14.09 23.39 5.34
C GLU A 652 -13.36 22.08 4.97
N ALA A 653 -12.11 22.20 4.52
CA ALA A 653 -11.27 21.09 4.13
C ALA A 653 -9.79 21.51 4.19
N MET A 654 -8.88 20.55 4.25
CA MET A 654 -7.44 20.81 4.27
C MET A 654 -6.70 19.75 3.43
N GLU A 655 -5.73 20.20 2.62
CA GLU A 655 -4.76 19.34 1.96
C GLU A 655 -3.45 19.33 2.77
N ALA A 656 -2.87 18.15 2.99
CA ALA A 656 -1.76 17.96 3.91
C ALA A 656 -0.51 17.42 3.23
N PHE A 657 0.66 17.84 3.72
CA PHE A 657 1.95 17.50 3.14
C PHE A 657 2.99 17.22 4.21
N VAL A 658 3.91 16.30 3.88
CA VAL A 658 5.08 15.97 4.69
C VAL A 658 6.33 16.30 3.88
N GLU A 659 7.32 16.94 4.49
CA GLU A 659 8.58 17.25 3.82
C GLU A 659 9.48 16.02 3.77
N TYR A 660 9.94 15.67 2.56
CA TYR A 660 11.01 14.69 2.41
C TYR A 660 12.35 15.36 2.65
N LYS A 661 13.07 14.91 3.68
CA LYS A 661 14.43 15.36 3.99
C LYS A 661 15.40 14.24 3.61
N PRO A 662 16.21 14.41 2.56
CA PRO A 662 17.23 13.43 2.19
C PRO A 662 18.18 13.19 3.38
N LEU A 663 18.44 11.91 3.68
CA LEU A 663 19.37 11.48 4.74
C LEU A 663 20.80 11.94 4.44
#